data_01fd1307c135a789476989804dfb158a
#
_entry.id   01fd1307c135a789476989804dfb158a
#
_cell.length_a   1.000
_cell.length_b   1.000
_cell.length_c   1.000
_cell.angle_alpha   90.00
_cell.angle_beta   90.00
_cell.angle_gamma   90.00
#
_symmetry.space_group_name_H-M   'P 1'
#
loop_
_entity.id
_entity.type
_entity.pdbx_description
1 polymer ?
#
loop_
_entity_poly.entity_id
_entity_poly.type
_entity_poly.pdbx_seq_one_letter_code
_entity_poly.pdbx_strand_id
1 'polypeptide(L)'
;SHVNELAENYMGHNNIGIRTTNVVCVDLDMKKEGYDKVIGPKVEKMCVDSETFSQKTPGGRHYVFLIDERMTKEFQEWKPLNGHIGTDIDLKIGPNQFFVMAGSKNKKEMKYAIRDSNPPKKMPDKLFNLINKNCKFGKTKREVKRLKKKKYDELPPPEKYQNLTSQQELTDICDAFPNDFIDSYDKFMKIGTVIKNEFKGLTGDFDFFQQYCEKYSLYKELGYTRNGNYHAYVKFSGPLDKRYLYNQLKLLPGGMEKAHDILMRHTTEKLLENGTDMNLAALFLKINNNYTVCNKRMRRYLPSGHYVDACPETLECDISTTLNEYFETCLRKINVENQNPKNEEEALKNNKLMETFKKIKNSCQGSSKLQAIRRCVVGQLIKLNQDVRWDKNGRLFAFNNTVMNLETGIIKTSSRDDYISNFSDCKYENKDEALVEELNEIIKNIFPVEEEREYYLNILSTGMLGIPTPIFVISSGSGRNGKGLIHTLLIKLLGTYGYKCQPAVLQTEMTSGGNPAVANMNSKRFVLFSEPDLSKPLKTGTINSLTSCDGQIAGRALYSNVNIWENCGSYFIECNVKPGVSTEESDQANTRERIRDIPFRSSFLAESDRYGKASEDGGLILPCNPLYKTPEWQEKMALSFFHILLPRAMAFIKTQHIKTPESIIKRSNEYLDTNNIFLNWFKTNFQELTKDEVKLSKKEVTPNAIKLGTLYALFENSAAFESATNKDDLTKKQVYKKLSKHLGKGFYSGEKKKTCILPNLICGEQGVLIQKQRKYVIYPYIKKRIIDEEYDD
;
A
#
# COMPACT_ATOMS: atom_id res chain seq x y z
N SER A 1 -5.44 27.50 -16.20
CA SER A 1 -5.57 27.96 -14.79
C SER A 1 -4.82 27.03 -13.83
N HIS A 2 -4.94 25.73 -13.93
CA HIS A 2 -4.29 24.77 -13.01
C HIS A 2 -2.74 24.79 -13.03
N VAL A 3 -2.13 25.13 -14.18
CA VAL A 3 -0.65 25.21 -14.29
C VAL A 3 -0.09 26.45 -13.58
N ASN A 4 -0.82 27.56 -13.63
CA ASN A 4 -0.43 28.80 -12.92
C ASN A 4 -0.65 28.68 -11.41
N GLU A 5 -1.76 28.05 -11.01
CA GLU A 5 -2.08 27.81 -9.60
C GLU A 5 -1.09 26.84 -8.92
N LEU A 6 -0.62 25.82 -9.65
CA LEU A 6 0.45 24.94 -9.19
C LEU A 6 1.81 25.67 -9.09
N ALA A 7 2.10 26.61 -10.00
CA ALA A 7 3.34 27.38 -9.96
C ALA A 7 3.37 28.37 -8.78
N GLU A 8 2.23 28.97 -8.42
CA GLU A 8 2.12 29.92 -7.29
C GLU A 8 2.15 29.24 -5.92
N ASN A 9 1.57 28.03 -5.82
CA ASN A 9 1.46 27.30 -4.55
C ASN A 9 2.74 26.51 -4.16
N TYR A 10 3.70 26.33 -5.09
CA TYR A 10 4.90 25.55 -4.82
C TYR A 10 6.21 26.33 -4.91
N MET A 11 6.17 27.62 -4.71
CA MET A 11 7.32 28.52 -4.69
C MET A 11 8.21 28.30 -3.46
N GLY A 12 8.92 27.20 -3.40
CA GLY A 12 9.80 27.21 -2.24
C GLY A 12 10.91 26.17 -2.14
N HIS A 13 10.80 24.90 -2.42
CA HIS A 13 11.92 24.00 -2.09
C HIS A 13 12.10 22.73 -2.95
N ASN A 14 11.20 22.38 -3.87
CA ASN A 14 11.33 21.16 -4.67
C ASN A 14 11.16 21.43 -6.17
N ASN A 15 11.97 20.75 -6.99
CA ASN A 15 11.81 20.75 -8.44
C ASN A 15 10.55 20.00 -8.85
N ILE A 16 9.67 20.64 -9.62
CA ILE A 16 8.41 20.05 -10.08
C ILE A 16 8.57 19.55 -11.50
N GLY A 17 8.28 18.27 -11.72
CA GLY A 17 8.19 17.65 -13.05
C GLY A 17 6.75 17.48 -13.49
N ILE A 18 6.37 18.00 -14.64
CA ILE A 18 5.05 17.78 -15.25
C ILE A 18 5.11 16.58 -16.19
N ARG A 19 4.27 15.58 -15.96
CA ARG A 19 4.13 14.41 -16.86
C ARG A 19 3.43 14.83 -18.15
N THR A 20 3.90 14.32 -19.27
CA THR A 20 3.37 14.64 -20.61
C THR A 20 2.25 13.66 -21.01
N THR A 21 1.32 13.37 -20.09
CA THR A 21 0.19 12.46 -20.37
C THR A 21 -0.87 13.11 -21.27
N ASN A 22 -1.16 14.40 -21.03
CA ASN A 22 -2.18 15.16 -21.73
C ASN A 22 -1.61 16.34 -22.52
N VAL A 23 -0.29 16.49 -22.51
CA VAL A 23 0.44 17.57 -23.19
C VAL A 23 1.67 17.04 -23.90
N VAL A 24 2.13 17.77 -24.89
CA VAL A 24 3.39 17.54 -25.60
C VAL A 24 4.31 18.70 -25.29
N CYS A 25 5.54 18.42 -24.89
CA CYS A 25 6.56 19.44 -24.70
C CYS A 25 7.63 19.34 -25.79
N VAL A 26 7.83 20.44 -26.52
CA VAL A 26 8.95 20.62 -27.43
C VAL A 26 10.08 21.30 -26.66
N ASP A 27 11.19 20.59 -26.49
CA ASP A 27 12.36 21.02 -25.70
C ASP A 27 13.52 21.38 -26.64
N LEU A 28 13.90 22.65 -26.67
CA LEU A 28 14.99 23.19 -27.48
C LEU A 28 16.20 23.42 -26.59
N ASP A 29 17.21 22.58 -26.68
CA ASP A 29 18.50 22.71 -25.96
C ASP A 29 19.50 23.59 -26.70
N MET A 30 19.19 24.86 -26.83
CA MET A 30 19.88 25.84 -27.70
C MET A 30 21.35 26.09 -27.37
N LYS A 31 21.77 25.79 -26.13
CA LYS A 31 23.16 26.00 -25.66
C LYS A 31 24.06 24.79 -25.85
N LYS A 32 23.57 23.69 -26.36
CA LYS A 32 24.38 22.51 -26.66
C LYS A 32 25.15 22.74 -27.99
N GLU A 33 26.38 22.26 -28.05
CA GLU A 33 27.23 22.35 -29.26
C GLU A 33 26.62 21.64 -30.47
N GLY A 34 25.78 20.62 -30.22
CA GLY A 34 25.11 19.85 -31.26
C GLY A 34 23.77 20.41 -31.72
N TYR A 35 23.31 21.55 -31.20
CA TYR A 35 21.99 22.10 -31.53
C TYR A 35 21.83 22.35 -33.03
N ASP A 36 20.75 21.84 -33.61
CA ASP A 36 20.47 21.97 -35.04
C ASP A 36 20.11 23.41 -35.41
N LYS A 37 21.09 24.13 -35.96
CA LYS A 37 20.96 25.54 -36.36
C LYS A 37 20.09 25.77 -37.60
N VAL A 38 19.67 24.71 -38.29
CA VAL A 38 18.81 24.81 -39.49
C VAL A 38 17.34 24.55 -39.13
N ILE A 39 17.09 23.50 -38.39
CA ILE A 39 15.71 23.09 -38.00
C ILE A 39 15.27 23.86 -36.76
N GLY A 40 16.18 24.07 -35.80
CA GLY A 40 15.85 24.67 -34.50
C GLY A 40 15.18 26.05 -34.60
N PRO A 41 15.72 27.03 -35.35
CA PRO A 41 15.09 28.34 -35.52
C PRO A 41 13.72 28.28 -36.21
N LYS A 42 13.50 27.30 -37.11
CA LYS A 42 12.22 27.10 -37.79
C LYS A 42 11.17 26.53 -36.80
N VAL A 43 11.58 25.56 -35.98
CA VAL A 43 10.71 24.99 -34.95
C VAL A 43 10.37 26.05 -33.91
N GLU A 44 11.37 26.81 -33.46
CA GLU A 44 11.17 27.88 -32.49
C GLU A 44 10.18 28.94 -33.00
N LYS A 45 10.33 29.39 -34.24
CA LYS A 45 9.43 30.37 -34.85
C LYS A 45 7.98 29.84 -34.87
N MET A 46 7.76 28.59 -35.28
CA MET A 46 6.43 27.95 -35.28
C MET A 46 5.83 27.83 -33.87
N CYS A 47 6.68 27.59 -32.87
CA CYS A 47 6.25 27.53 -31.45
C CYS A 47 5.88 28.93 -30.92
N VAL A 48 6.67 29.95 -31.23
CA VAL A 48 6.43 31.37 -30.84
C VAL A 48 5.16 31.89 -31.50
N ASP A 49 4.99 31.67 -32.78
CA ASP A 49 3.84 32.13 -33.57
C ASP A 49 2.53 31.46 -33.08
N SER A 50 2.63 30.34 -32.35
CA SER A 50 1.45 29.63 -31.75
C SER A 50 0.96 30.26 -30.48
N GLU A 51 1.73 31.18 -29.86
CA GLU A 51 1.39 31.81 -28.55
C GLU A 51 0.98 30.78 -27.48
N THR A 52 1.61 29.61 -27.44
CA THR A 52 1.34 28.56 -26.46
C THR A 52 2.16 28.77 -25.18
N PHE A 53 1.84 28.05 -24.10
CA PHE A 53 2.65 28.10 -22.88
C PHE A 53 4.14 27.87 -23.21
N SER A 54 4.97 28.77 -22.73
CA SER A 54 6.42 28.65 -22.90
C SER A 54 7.22 29.05 -21.66
N GLN A 55 8.36 28.39 -21.47
CA GLN A 55 9.29 28.72 -20.39
C GLN A 55 10.73 28.67 -20.84
N LYS A 56 11.57 29.52 -20.21
CA LYS A 56 13.01 29.51 -20.36
C LYS A 56 13.60 28.42 -19.49
N THR A 57 14.45 27.59 -20.09
CA THR A 57 15.21 26.57 -19.36
C THR A 57 16.67 27.01 -19.22
N PRO A 58 17.47 26.38 -18.34
CA PRO A 58 18.90 26.66 -18.26
C PRO A 58 19.66 26.47 -19.57
N GLY A 59 19.24 25.52 -20.42
CA GLY A 59 19.83 25.19 -21.70
C GLY A 59 19.15 25.80 -22.92
N GLY A 60 17.91 26.26 -22.83
CA GLY A 60 17.11 26.66 -23.95
C GLY A 60 15.68 27.03 -23.60
N ARG A 61 14.69 26.38 -24.24
CA ARG A 61 13.27 26.71 -24.11
C ARG A 61 12.37 25.46 -24.19
N HIS A 62 11.31 25.47 -23.41
CA HIS A 62 10.19 24.53 -23.51
C HIS A 62 8.98 25.24 -24.11
N TYR A 63 8.27 24.58 -25.02
CA TYR A 63 6.96 24.96 -25.54
C TYR A 63 6.00 23.81 -25.35
N VAL A 64 4.83 24.10 -24.76
CA VAL A 64 3.88 23.05 -24.35
C VAL A 64 2.59 23.17 -25.17
N PHE A 65 2.16 22.06 -25.76
CA PHE A 65 0.94 21.96 -26.56
C PHE A 65 -0.01 20.92 -25.99
N LEU A 66 -1.31 21.06 -26.23
CA LEU A 66 -2.31 20.04 -25.91
C LEU A 66 -2.18 18.84 -26.86
N ILE A 67 -2.41 17.64 -26.35
CA ILE A 67 -2.61 16.45 -27.18
C ILE A 67 -4.01 16.56 -27.82
N ASP A 68 -4.06 16.44 -29.14
CA ASP A 68 -5.30 16.48 -29.91
C ASP A 68 -5.58 15.16 -30.64
N GLU A 69 -6.73 15.06 -31.31
CA GLU A 69 -7.19 13.84 -32.00
C GLU A 69 -6.20 13.35 -33.08
N ARG A 70 -5.44 14.25 -33.75
CA ARG A 70 -4.40 13.89 -34.72
C ARG A 70 -3.28 13.12 -34.05
N MET A 71 -2.89 13.56 -32.84
CA MET A 71 -1.87 12.92 -32.04
C MET A 71 -2.38 11.64 -31.39
N THR A 72 -3.66 11.58 -31.00
CA THR A 72 -4.25 10.40 -30.34
C THR A 72 -4.31 9.21 -31.30
N LYS A 73 -4.60 9.45 -32.59
CA LYS A 73 -4.65 8.41 -33.63
C LYS A 73 -3.25 7.85 -33.93
N GLU A 74 -2.23 8.70 -33.90
CA GLU A 74 -0.83 8.36 -34.15
C GLU A 74 -0.02 8.18 -32.86
N PHE A 75 -0.64 8.46 -31.70
CA PHE A 75 0.03 8.45 -30.39
C PHE A 75 0.57 7.07 -29.99
N GLN A 76 -0.01 5.99 -30.48
CA GLN A 76 0.57 4.65 -30.29
C GLN A 76 1.86 4.49 -31.09
N GLU A 77 1.97 5.17 -32.24
CA GLU A 77 3.19 5.24 -33.03
C GLU A 77 4.17 6.28 -32.49
N TRP A 78 3.64 7.36 -31.88
CA TRP A 78 4.38 8.40 -31.17
C TRP A 78 4.81 7.98 -29.75
N LYS A 79 4.69 6.74 -29.37
CA LYS A 79 5.29 6.22 -28.12
C LYS A 79 6.81 6.36 -28.21
N PRO A 80 7.38 7.40 -27.60
CA PRO A 80 8.76 7.69 -27.83
C PRO A 80 9.61 6.93 -26.85
N LEU A 81 10.44 6.47 -27.42
CA LEU A 81 11.84 6.56 -27.08
C LEU A 81 12.34 7.93 -27.60
N ASN A 82 12.49 8.95 -26.76
CA ASN A 82 13.10 10.23 -27.04
C ASN A 82 13.01 10.68 -28.51
N GLY A 83 11.85 11.24 -28.91
CA GLY A 83 11.65 11.73 -30.25
C GLY A 83 12.53 12.96 -30.47
N HIS A 84 13.50 12.85 -31.37
CA HIS A 84 14.34 13.98 -31.78
C HIS A 84 13.81 14.52 -33.09
N ILE A 85 13.41 15.79 -33.11
CA ILE A 85 13.02 16.52 -34.33
C ILE A 85 14.27 16.92 -35.08
N GLY A 86 15.35 17.17 -34.38
CA GLY A 86 16.69 17.50 -34.84
C GLY A 86 17.71 17.25 -33.74
N THR A 87 18.98 17.53 -33.95
CA THR A 87 19.98 17.39 -32.91
C THR A 87 19.70 18.38 -31.78
N ASP A 88 19.57 17.89 -30.55
CA ASP A 88 19.26 18.65 -29.34
C ASP A 88 17.92 19.43 -29.41
N ILE A 89 16.97 18.89 -30.19
CA ILE A 89 15.57 19.31 -30.23
C ILE A 89 14.71 18.08 -29.87
N ASP A 90 14.25 18.02 -28.63
CA ASP A 90 13.56 16.87 -28.07
C ASP A 90 12.05 17.07 -28.04
N LEU A 91 11.32 15.98 -28.27
CA LEU A 91 9.89 15.92 -28.08
C LEU A 91 9.59 15.02 -26.87
N LYS A 92 8.96 15.58 -25.83
CA LYS A 92 8.55 14.84 -24.63
C LYS A 92 7.04 14.60 -24.69
N ILE A 93 6.66 13.33 -24.77
CA ILE A 93 5.27 12.90 -24.90
C ILE A 93 5.08 11.52 -24.25
N GLY A 94 3.96 11.30 -23.59
CA GLY A 94 3.59 10.01 -23.01
C GLY A 94 3.79 9.91 -21.49
N PRO A 95 3.25 8.86 -20.86
CA PRO A 95 3.14 8.74 -19.41
C PRO A 95 4.48 8.60 -18.68
N ASN A 96 5.55 8.24 -19.39
CA ASN A 96 6.88 8.04 -18.82
C ASN A 96 7.83 9.21 -19.10
N GLN A 97 7.34 10.28 -19.73
CA GLN A 97 8.10 11.49 -20.00
C GLN A 97 7.61 12.63 -19.11
N PHE A 98 8.51 13.56 -18.81
CA PHE A 98 8.19 14.76 -18.05
C PHE A 98 9.09 15.93 -18.47
N PHE A 99 8.66 17.15 -18.20
CA PHE A 99 9.48 18.34 -18.28
C PHE A 99 9.48 19.08 -16.93
N VAL A 100 10.55 19.79 -16.65
CA VAL A 100 10.72 20.52 -15.38
C VAL A 100 10.01 21.85 -15.49
N MET A 101 9.19 22.18 -14.48
CA MET A 101 8.37 23.39 -14.45
C MET A 101 9.16 24.63 -14.04
N ALA A 102 8.68 25.80 -14.47
CA ALA A 102 9.20 27.10 -14.04
C ALA A 102 9.15 27.24 -12.50
N GLY A 103 10.11 27.92 -11.92
CA GLY A 103 10.33 27.98 -10.48
C GLY A 103 11.34 26.95 -9.97
N SER A 104 11.51 25.83 -10.68
CA SER A 104 12.53 24.81 -10.38
C SER A 104 13.95 25.28 -10.68
N LYS A 105 14.94 24.63 -10.05
CA LYS A 105 16.37 24.87 -10.29
C LYS A 105 17.04 23.61 -10.83
N ASN A 106 18.02 23.74 -11.71
CA ASN A 106 18.84 22.60 -12.12
C ASN A 106 20.00 22.34 -11.10
N LYS A 107 20.82 21.31 -11.35
CA LYS A 107 22.00 20.97 -10.52
C LYS A 107 23.04 22.10 -10.39
N LYS A 108 23.01 23.12 -11.26
CA LYS A 108 23.85 24.32 -11.21
C LYS A 108 23.10 25.54 -10.67
N GLU A 109 21.99 25.31 -9.95
CA GLU A 109 21.11 26.34 -9.38
C GLU A 109 20.48 27.34 -10.37
N MET A 110 20.59 27.11 -11.67
CA MET A 110 19.94 27.95 -12.67
C MET A 110 18.46 27.69 -12.73
N LYS A 111 17.65 28.75 -12.68
CA LYS A 111 16.18 28.67 -12.59
C LYS A 111 15.52 28.48 -13.94
N TYR A 112 14.42 27.75 -13.94
CA TYR A 112 13.41 27.73 -14.99
C TYR A 112 12.47 28.92 -14.77
N ALA A 113 12.14 29.68 -15.81
CA ALA A 113 11.30 30.87 -15.73
C ALA A 113 10.20 30.85 -16.78
N ILE A 114 8.97 31.20 -16.42
CA ILE A 114 7.86 31.38 -17.37
C ILE A 114 8.23 32.49 -18.33
N ARG A 115 8.02 32.26 -19.63
CA ARG A 115 8.18 33.25 -20.68
C ARG A 115 6.81 33.75 -21.16
N ASP A 116 5.91 32.80 -21.39
CA ASP A 116 4.56 33.04 -21.84
C ASP A 116 3.60 32.18 -20.98
N SER A 117 2.70 32.84 -20.28
CA SER A 117 1.75 32.21 -19.35
C SER A 117 0.44 31.78 -20.02
N ASN A 118 0.31 31.93 -21.34
CA ASN A 118 -0.86 31.44 -22.07
C ASN A 118 -1.07 29.97 -21.79
N PRO A 119 -2.34 29.51 -21.74
CA PRO A 119 -2.61 28.07 -21.61
C PRO A 119 -2.06 27.31 -22.83
N PRO A 120 -1.64 26.04 -22.64
CA PRO A 120 -1.23 25.21 -23.76
C PRO A 120 -2.31 25.17 -24.85
N LYS A 121 -1.93 25.45 -26.09
CA LYS A 121 -2.77 25.48 -27.27
C LYS A 121 -2.61 24.21 -28.12
N LYS A 122 -3.46 24.02 -29.10
CA LYS A 122 -3.32 22.98 -30.12
C LYS A 122 -2.05 23.24 -30.95
N MET A 123 -1.31 22.19 -31.25
CA MET A 123 -0.09 22.30 -32.07
C MET A 123 -0.45 22.71 -33.51
N PRO A 124 0.23 23.74 -34.10
CA PRO A 124 0.01 24.14 -35.46
C PRO A 124 0.28 23.01 -36.48
N ASP A 125 -0.50 22.94 -37.57
CA ASP A 125 -0.38 21.86 -38.56
C ASP A 125 1.00 21.82 -39.21
N LYS A 126 1.62 22.97 -39.43
CA LYS A 126 2.99 23.06 -39.98
C LYS A 126 4.01 22.40 -39.04
N LEU A 127 3.90 22.63 -37.74
CA LEU A 127 4.78 22.03 -36.72
C LEU A 127 4.51 20.52 -36.56
N PHE A 128 3.22 20.14 -36.52
CA PHE A 128 2.80 18.76 -36.47
C PHE A 128 3.33 17.94 -37.67
N ASN A 129 3.19 18.48 -38.90
CA ASN A 129 3.68 17.82 -40.11
C ASN A 129 5.22 17.77 -40.17
N LEU A 130 5.91 18.78 -39.64
CA LEU A 130 7.34 18.76 -39.51
C LEU A 130 7.82 17.66 -38.56
N ILE A 131 7.15 17.50 -37.43
CA ILE A 131 7.40 16.44 -36.47
C ILE A 131 7.15 15.08 -37.10
N ASN A 132 5.98 14.87 -37.72
CA ASN A 132 5.64 13.61 -38.39
C ASN A 132 6.61 13.21 -39.50
N LYS A 133 7.11 14.19 -40.23
CA LYS A 133 8.11 13.97 -41.32
C LYS A 133 9.48 13.60 -40.78
N ASN A 134 9.91 14.19 -39.69
CA ASN A 134 11.26 14.08 -39.17
C ASN A 134 11.43 13.14 -37.98
N CYS A 135 10.42 13.03 -37.15
CA CYS A 135 10.36 12.03 -36.11
C CYS A 135 9.80 10.73 -36.66
N LYS A 136 10.62 9.85 -37.18
CA LYS A 136 10.24 8.43 -37.36
C LYS A 136 10.24 7.77 -36.00
N PHE A 137 9.06 7.60 -35.44
CA PHE A 137 8.79 6.87 -34.21
C PHE A 137 9.04 5.38 -34.43
N GLY A 138 10.02 4.84 -33.82
CA GLY A 138 10.45 3.46 -33.98
C GLY A 138 11.74 3.36 -34.80
N LYS A 139 12.88 3.36 -34.13
CA LYS A 139 14.26 3.30 -34.59
C LYS A 139 14.75 4.54 -35.33
N THR A 140 15.46 5.35 -34.59
CA THR A 140 16.20 6.45 -35.22
C THR A 140 17.21 5.91 -36.23
N LYS A 141 17.32 6.58 -37.41
CA LYS A 141 18.42 6.31 -38.34
C LYS A 141 19.81 6.31 -37.66
N ARG A 142 19.90 6.84 -36.43
CA ARG A 142 21.09 6.84 -35.59
C ARG A 142 21.36 5.51 -34.91
N GLU A 143 20.33 4.80 -34.43
CA GLU A 143 20.48 3.42 -33.90
C GLU A 143 20.84 2.45 -35.01
N VAL A 144 20.21 2.56 -36.17
CA VAL A 144 20.56 1.78 -37.35
C VAL A 144 21.98 2.19 -37.87
N LYS A 145 22.38 3.48 -37.81
CA LYS A 145 23.76 3.90 -38.15
C LYS A 145 24.79 3.59 -37.06
N ARG A 146 24.43 3.60 -35.77
CA ARG A 146 25.29 3.12 -34.67
C ARG A 146 25.50 1.61 -34.78
N LEU A 147 24.49 0.84 -35.13
CA LEU A 147 24.61 -0.58 -35.40
C LEU A 147 25.49 -0.84 -36.67
N LYS A 148 25.46 0.04 -37.69
CA LYS A 148 26.29 -0.04 -38.90
C LYS A 148 27.72 0.52 -38.76
N LYS A 149 28.03 1.33 -37.71
CA LYS A 149 29.37 2.03 -37.60
C LYS A 149 30.28 1.48 -36.52
N LYS A 150 29.82 0.61 -35.59
CA LYS A 150 30.78 -0.10 -34.77
C LYS A 150 31.38 -1.23 -35.60
N LYS A 151 32.69 -1.27 -35.75
CA LYS A 151 33.41 -2.53 -36.05
C LYS A 151 33.06 -3.47 -34.91
N TYR A 152 32.18 -4.38 -35.17
CA TYR A 152 31.86 -5.47 -34.24
C TYR A 152 32.99 -6.48 -34.35
N ASP A 153 33.44 -6.97 -33.21
CA ASP A 153 34.31 -8.16 -33.18
C ASP A 153 33.68 -9.24 -34.04
N GLU A 154 34.51 -9.99 -34.74
CA GLU A 154 34.03 -11.10 -35.57
C GLU A 154 33.11 -12.04 -34.76
N LEU A 155 31.96 -12.29 -35.30
CA LEU A 155 31.07 -13.28 -34.69
C LEU A 155 31.74 -14.66 -34.69
N PRO A 156 31.58 -15.43 -33.60
CA PRO A 156 32.00 -16.81 -33.64
C PRO A 156 31.31 -17.53 -34.80
N PRO A 157 31.97 -18.44 -35.46
CA PRO A 157 31.37 -19.24 -36.53
C PRO A 157 30.11 -19.95 -36.05
N PRO A 158 29.10 -20.15 -36.90
CA PRO A 158 27.88 -20.87 -36.52
C PRO A 158 28.21 -22.23 -35.90
N GLU A 159 27.94 -22.36 -34.61
CA GLU A 159 28.11 -23.67 -33.94
C GLU A 159 26.82 -24.45 -34.06
N LYS A 160 26.93 -25.75 -34.43
CA LYS A 160 25.81 -26.69 -34.32
C LYS A 160 25.55 -26.90 -32.83
N TYR A 161 24.43 -26.39 -32.31
CA TYR A 161 24.03 -26.68 -30.94
C TYR A 161 23.76 -28.19 -30.80
N GLN A 162 24.24 -28.74 -29.71
CA GLN A 162 23.96 -30.15 -29.42
C GLN A 162 22.52 -30.26 -28.94
N ASN A 163 21.72 -31.13 -29.56
CA ASN A 163 20.37 -31.47 -29.12
C ASN A 163 20.44 -32.19 -27.76
N LEU A 164 20.46 -31.46 -26.68
CA LEU A 164 20.23 -31.98 -25.35
C LEU A 164 18.72 -32.14 -25.15
N THR A 165 18.29 -33.16 -24.39
CA THR A 165 16.87 -33.44 -24.12
C THR A 165 16.10 -32.20 -23.61
N SER A 166 16.77 -31.29 -22.89
CA SER A 166 16.21 -30.01 -22.40
C SER A 166 15.99 -28.98 -23.51
N GLN A 167 16.74 -29.08 -24.62
CA GLN A 167 16.62 -28.17 -25.76
C GLN A 167 15.47 -28.56 -26.67
N GLN A 168 15.13 -29.83 -26.76
CA GLN A 168 14.00 -30.31 -27.54
C GLN A 168 12.67 -29.74 -27.00
N GLU A 169 12.48 -29.71 -25.71
CA GLU A 169 11.31 -29.06 -25.11
C GLU A 169 11.20 -27.59 -25.51
N LEU A 170 12.33 -26.85 -25.47
CA LEU A 170 12.37 -25.45 -25.87
C LEU A 170 12.07 -25.28 -27.36
N THR A 171 12.60 -26.19 -28.20
CA THR A 171 12.31 -26.24 -29.63
C THR A 171 10.82 -26.44 -29.88
N ASP A 172 10.20 -27.43 -29.25
CA ASP A 172 8.78 -27.76 -29.45
C ASP A 172 7.86 -26.61 -29.00
N ILE A 173 8.21 -25.91 -27.89
CA ILE A 173 7.47 -24.73 -27.45
C ILE A 173 7.57 -23.59 -28.46
N CYS A 174 8.79 -23.30 -28.90
CA CYS A 174 9.03 -22.24 -29.86
C CYS A 174 8.39 -22.55 -31.21
N ASP A 175 8.40 -23.79 -31.67
CA ASP A 175 7.78 -24.20 -32.93
C ASP A 175 6.25 -24.17 -32.90
N ALA A 176 5.67 -24.22 -31.71
CA ALA A 176 4.22 -24.11 -31.53
C ALA A 176 3.68 -22.68 -31.73
N PHE A 177 4.54 -21.65 -31.71
CA PHE A 177 4.13 -20.27 -31.95
C PHE A 177 3.88 -19.98 -33.44
N PRO A 178 2.91 -19.13 -33.78
CA PRO A 178 2.70 -18.66 -35.15
C PRO A 178 3.84 -17.73 -35.61
N ASN A 179 4.01 -17.61 -36.93
CA ASN A 179 5.12 -16.85 -37.55
C ASN A 179 5.12 -15.35 -37.27
N ASP A 180 4.01 -14.78 -36.81
CA ASP A 180 3.85 -13.36 -36.42
C ASP A 180 3.92 -13.14 -34.90
N PHE A 181 4.33 -14.16 -34.14
CA PHE A 181 4.34 -14.09 -32.66
C PHE A 181 5.29 -13.03 -32.13
N ILE A 182 6.48 -12.85 -32.73
CA ILE A 182 7.41 -11.78 -32.34
C ILE A 182 7.02 -10.48 -33.06
N ASP A 183 6.04 -9.78 -32.50
CA ASP A 183 5.49 -8.52 -33.02
C ASP A 183 6.13 -7.27 -32.44
N SER A 184 6.98 -7.40 -31.43
CA SER A 184 7.56 -6.27 -30.69
C SER A 184 8.97 -6.56 -30.19
N TYR A 185 9.75 -5.50 -30.00
CA TYR A 185 11.09 -5.60 -29.42
C TYR A 185 11.06 -6.16 -27.99
N ASP A 186 10.00 -5.92 -27.24
CA ASP A 186 9.81 -6.44 -25.89
C ASP A 186 9.67 -7.98 -25.91
N LYS A 187 8.84 -8.54 -26.82
CA LYS A 187 8.75 -9.98 -26.99
C LYS A 187 10.06 -10.58 -27.48
N PHE A 188 10.75 -9.92 -28.41
CA PHE A 188 12.06 -10.32 -28.90
C PHE A 188 13.07 -10.44 -27.74
N MET A 189 13.17 -9.43 -26.88
CA MET A 189 14.05 -9.45 -25.72
C MET A 189 13.69 -10.56 -24.71
N LYS A 190 12.39 -10.71 -24.41
CA LYS A 190 11.93 -11.73 -23.45
C LYS A 190 12.20 -13.14 -23.91
N ILE A 191 11.97 -13.43 -25.18
CA ILE A 191 12.27 -14.75 -25.76
C ILE A 191 13.78 -15.00 -25.75
N GLY A 192 14.59 -14.05 -26.17
CA GLY A 192 16.05 -14.19 -26.12
C GLY A 192 16.57 -14.37 -24.69
N THR A 193 15.95 -13.71 -23.69
CA THR A 193 16.29 -13.92 -22.28
C THR A 193 15.95 -15.35 -21.82
N VAL A 194 14.80 -15.88 -22.19
CA VAL A 194 14.41 -17.27 -21.88
C VAL A 194 15.40 -18.25 -22.49
N ILE A 195 15.71 -18.11 -23.79
CA ILE A 195 16.65 -19.01 -24.51
C ILE A 195 18.01 -18.97 -23.81
N LYS A 196 18.54 -17.78 -23.52
CA LYS A 196 19.83 -17.63 -22.84
C LYS A 196 19.86 -18.31 -21.47
N ASN A 197 18.77 -18.14 -20.69
CA ASN A 197 18.67 -18.73 -19.36
C ASN A 197 18.49 -20.26 -19.40
N GLU A 198 17.74 -20.79 -20.35
CA GLU A 198 17.55 -22.24 -20.50
C GLU A 198 18.82 -22.96 -21.00
N PHE A 199 19.61 -22.31 -21.85
CA PHE A 199 20.90 -22.84 -22.29
C PHE A 199 21.98 -22.76 -21.20
N LYS A 200 21.87 -21.85 -20.22
CA LYS A 200 22.82 -21.71 -19.10
C LYS A 200 24.29 -21.65 -19.48
N GLY A 201 24.60 -20.97 -20.60
CA GLY A 201 25.96 -20.82 -21.10
C GLY A 201 26.48 -22.04 -21.89
N LEU A 202 25.61 -22.94 -22.30
CA LEU A 202 25.96 -23.97 -23.28
C LEU A 202 26.18 -23.31 -24.63
N THR A 203 27.06 -23.93 -25.44
CA THR A 203 27.37 -23.45 -26.81
C THR A 203 26.14 -23.54 -27.72
N GLY A 204 26.00 -22.61 -28.65
CA GLY A 204 24.92 -22.63 -29.65
C GLY A 204 23.63 -21.95 -29.22
N ASP A 205 23.56 -21.32 -28.02
CA ASP A 205 22.40 -20.60 -27.52
C ASP A 205 21.98 -19.42 -28.42
N PHE A 206 22.95 -18.68 -28.91
CA PHE A 206 22.70 -17.59 -29.84
C PHE A 206 22.25 -18.06 -31.22
N ASP A 207 22.82 -19.16 -31.75
CA ASP A 207 22.42 -19.71 -33.05
C ASP A 207 20.98 -20.24 -32.99
N PHE A 208 20.59 -20.86 -31.89
CA PHE A 208 19.20 -21.24 -31.62
C PHE A 208 18.26 -20.03 -31.62
N PHE A 209 18.62 -18.98 -30.90
CA PHE A 209 17.85 -17.72 -30.89
C PHE A 209 17.77 -17.09 -32.29
N GLN A 210 18.85 -17.06 -33.02
CA GLN A 210 18.91 -16.50 -34.36
C GLN A 210 18.01 -17.28 -35.35
N GLN A 211 18.00 -18.62 -35.29
CA GLN A 211 17.14 -19.45 -36.11
C GLN A 211 15.65 -19.12 -35.88
N TYR A 212 15.25 -18.89 -34.62
CA TYR A 212 13.89 -18.49 -34.32
C TYR A 212 13.57 -17.08 -34.77
N CYS A 213 14.51 -16.13 -34.67
CA CYS A 213 14.33 -14.79 -35.20
C CYS A 213 14.08 -14.78 -36.71
N GLU A 214 14.76 -15.66 -37.46
CA GLU A 214 14.60 -15.78 -38.91
C GLU A 214 13.26 -16.39 -39.34
N LYS A 215 12.62 -17.16 -38.48
CA LYS A 215 11.29 -17.76 -38.69
C LYS A 215 10.18 -16.70 -38.72
N TYR A 216 10.32 -15.57 -38.01
CA TYR A 216 9.24 -14.61 -37.82
C TYR A 216 9.28 -13.49 -38.87
N SER A 217 8.10 -13.14 -39.43
CA SER A 217 7.95 -12.16 -40.50
C SER A 217 8.52 -10.80 -40.17
N LEU A 218 8.32 -10.33 -38.94
CA LEU A 218 8.77 -9.02 -38.47
C LEU A 218 10.31 -8.90 -38.50
N TYR A 219 11.05 -9.99 -38.40
CA TYR A 219 12.51 -10.01 -38.50
C TYR A 219 13.00 -9.48 -39.84
N LYS A 220 12.37 -9.88 -40.94
CA LYS A 220 12.74 -9.44 -42.30
C LYS A 220 12.35 -7.99 -42.54
N GLU A 221 11.18 -7.56 -42.09
CA GLU A 221 10.68 -6.21 -42.27
C GLU A 221 11.48 -5.15 -41.49
N LEU A 222 11.93 -5.47 -40.30
CA LEU A 222 12.70 -4.56 -39.45
C LEU A 222 14.21 -4.51 -39.80
N GLY A 223 14.68 -5.33 -40.74
CA GLY A 223 16.07 -5.34 -41.20
C GLY A 223 17.10 -5.73 -40.12
N TYR A 224 16.70 -6.62 -39.22
CA TYR A 224 17.60 -7.19 -38.21
C TYR A 224 18.69 -8.02 -38.88
N THR A 225 19.94 -7.78 -38.49
CA THR A 225 21.09 -8.57 -38.95
C THR A 225 21.55 -9.49 -37.82
N ARG A 226 22.21 -10.60 -38.17
CA ARG A 226 22.80 -11.54 -37.21
C ARG A 226 23.73 -10.79 -36.22
N ASN A 227 24.53 -9.84 -36.67
CA ASN A 227 25.40 -9.05 -35.85
C ASN A 227 24.60 -8.16 -34.86
N GLY A 228 23.52 -7.55 -35.33
CA GLY A 228 22.65 -6.72 -34.50
C GLY A 228 21.98 -7.55 -33.42
N ASN A 229 21.49 -8.74 -33.76
CA ASN A 229 20.88 -9.65 -32.82
C ASN A 229 21.86 -10.17 -31.76
N TYR A 230 23.09 -10.51 -32.16
CA TYR A 230 24.13 -10.92 -31.22
C TYR A 230 24.41 -9.88 -30.15
N HIS A 231 24.58 -8.61 -30.57
CA HIS A 231 24.82 -7.51 -29.63
C HIS A 231 23.64 -7.20 -28.71
N ALA A 232 22.43 -7.44 -29.15
CA ALA A 232 21.24 -7.38 -28.32
C ALA A 232 21.18 -8.57 -27.35
N TYR A 233 21.41 -9.79 -27.85
CA TYR A 233 21.33 -11.02 -27.10
C TYR A 233 22.33 -11.08 -25.94
N VAL A 234 23.56 -10.66 -26.15
CA VAL A 234 24.59 -10.61 -25.10
C VAL A 234 24.14 -9.77 -23.90
N LYS A 235 23.32 -8.74 -24.13
CA LYS A 235 22.82 -7.83 -23.09
C LYS A 235 21.53 -8.31 -22.42
N PHE A 236 20.88 -9.36 -22.93
CA PHE A 236 19.68 -9.88 -22.34
C PHE A 236 19.95 -10.45 -20.95
N SER A 237 19.15 -10.03 -19.99
CA SER A 237 19.21 -10.46 -18.61
C SER A 237 17.83 -10.36 -17.95
N GLY A 238 17.56 -11.22 -17.00
CA GLY A 238 16.32 -11.21 -16.25
C GLY A 238 15.96 -12.62 -15.75
N PRO A 239 15.00 -12.77 -14.87
CA PRO A 239 14.61 -14.04 -14.24
C PRO A 239 13.63 -14.87 -15.08
N LEU A 240 13.55 -14.65 -16.40
CA LEU A 240 12.61 -15.36 -17.28
C LEU A 240 13.13 -16.76 -17.63
N ASP A 241 12.23 -17.73 -17.61
CA ASP A 241 12.47 -19.11 -18.03
C ASP A 241 11.38 -19.61 -19.00
N LYS A 242 11.44 -20.87 -19.43
CA LYS A 242 10.47 -21.45 -20.37
C LYS A 242 9.01 -21.38 -19.91
N ARG A 243 8.71 -21.17 -18.62
CA ARG A 243 7.33 -20.94 -18.13
C ARG A 243 6.72 -19.70 -18.76
N TYR A 244 7.53 -18.68 -19.03
CA TYR A 244 7.08 -17.52 -19.77
C TYR A 244 6.54 -17.91 -21.17
N LEU A 245 7.26 -18.76 -21.90
CA LEU A 245 6.83 -19.24 -23.23
C LEU A 245 5.54 -20.06 -23.14
N TYR A 246 5.45 -20.99 -22.19
CA TYR A 246 4.21 -21.75 -21.95
C TYR A 246 3.01 -20.84 -21.66
N ASN A 247 3.21 -19.80 -20.85
CA ASN A 247 2.14 -18.85 -20.54
C ASN A 247 1.73 -18.03 -21.76
N GLN A 248 2.67 -17.64 -22.61
CA GLN A 248 2.35 -16.96 -23.85
C GLN A 248 1.62 -17.88 -24.85
N LEU A 249 2.06 -19.14 -24.96
CA LEU A 249 1.40 -20.13 -25.83
C LEU A 249 -0.06 -20.37 -25.40
N LYS A 250 -0.33 -20.46 -24.11
CA LYS A 250 -1.68 -20.64 -23.56
C LYS A 250 -2.65 -19.51 -23.92
N LEU A 251 -2.16 -18.32 -24.19
CA LEU A 251 -2.98 -17.17 -24.57
C LEU A 251 -3.42 -17.19 -26.03
N LEU A 252 -2.86 -18.08 -26.86
CA LEU A 252 -3.20 -18.21 -28.27
C LEU A 252 -4.40 -19.14 -28.47
N PRO A 253 -5.17 -18.98 -29.55
CA PRO A 253 -6.24 -19.93 -29.92
C PRO A 253 -5.72 -21.36 -30.03
N GLY A 254 -6.33 -22.30 -29.30
CA GLY A 254 -5.86 -23.70 -29.22
C GLY A 254 -4.50 -23.88 -28.50
N GLY A 255 -3.92 -22.83 -27.97
CA GLY A 255 -2.59 -22.84 -27.35
C GLY A 255 -2.56 -23.57 -26.00
N MET A 256 -3.67 -23.63 -25.28
CA MET A 256 -3.79 -24.39 -24.02
C MET A 256 -3.51 -25.86 -24.22
N GLU A 257 -4.12 -26.46 -25.23
CA GLU A 257 -3.97 -27.87 -25.57
C GLU A 257 -2.55 -28.18 -26.07
N LYS A 258 -2.04 -27.36 -27.00
CA LYS A 258 -0.64 -27.49 -27.48
C LYS A 258 0.37 -27.37 -26.35
N ALA A 259 0.20 -26.36 -25.45
CA ALA A 259 1.09 -26.19 -24.29
C ALA A 259 1.06 -27.42 -23.38
N HIS A 260 -0.13 -27.96 -23.15
CA HIS A 260 -0.31 -29.16 -22.35
C HIS A 260 0.39 -30.39 -22.98
N ASP A 261 0.19 -30.63 -24.27
CA ASP A 261 0.77 -31.79 -24.98
C ASP A 261 2.30 -31.74 -25.02
N ILE A 262 2.90 -30.60 -25.29
CA ILE A 262 4.36 -30.42 -25.25
C ILE A 262 4.88 -30.68 -23.83
N LEU A 263 4.24 -30.06 -22.81
CA LEU A 263 4.60 -30.27 -21.43
C LEU A 263 4.55 -31.72 -21.01
N MET A 264 3.48 -32.40 -21.40
CA MET A 264 3.25 -33.83 -21.12
C MET A 264 4.31 -34.72 -21.76
N ARG A 265 4.61 -34.50 -23.04
CA ARG A 265 5.61 -35.27 -23.78
C ARG A 265 6.96 -35.24 -23.09
N HIS A 266 7.50 -34.04 -22.87
CA HIS A 266 8.86 -33.91 -22.32
C HIS A 266 8.96 -34.25 -20.84
N THR A 267 7.87 -34.14 -20.08
CA THR A 267 7.86 -34.63 -18.71
C THR A 267 7.83 -36.13 -18.64
N THR A 268 7.10 -36.78 -19.51
CA THR A 268 7.03 -38.21 -19.63
C THR A 268 8.39 -38.81 -19.99
N GLU A 269 9.10 -38.25 -20.96
CA GLU A 269 10.45 -38.72 -21.35
C GLU A 269 11.44 -38.64 -20.17
N LYS A 270 11.46 -37.56 -19.42
CA LYS A 270 12.33 -37.41 -18.23
C LYS A 270 11.98 -38.38 -17.10
N LEU A 271 10.69 -38.71 -16.94
CA LEU A 271 10.26 -39.70 -15.95
C LEU A 271 10.68 -41.11 -16.33
N LEU A 272 10.74 -41.40 -17.65
CA LEU A 272 11.22 -42.70 -18.16
C LEU A 272 12.70 -42.90 -17.93
N GLU A 273 13.49 -41.82 -18.08
CA GLU A 273 14.93 -41.88 -17.86
C GLU A 273 15.27 -42.04 -16.37
N ASN A 274 14.58 -41.32 -15.48
CA ASN A 274 14.88 -41.27 -14.04
C ASN A 274 13.63 -40.90 -13.22
N GLY A 275 12.79 -41.85 -12.83
CA GLY A 275 11.60 -41.67 -11.98
C GLY A 275 11.91 -41.29 -10.52
N THR A 276 12.80 -40.31 -10.32
CA THR A 276 13.21 -39.82 -9.00
C THR A 276 12.12 -39.00 -8.33
N ASP A 277 12.19 -38.87 -7.00
CA ASP A 277 11.28 -38.03 -6.22
C ASP A 277 11.31 -36.57 -6.70
N MET A 278 12.48 -36.11 -7.14
CA MET A 278 12.65 -34.76 -7.67
C MET A 278 11.88 -34.54 -8.99
N ASN A 279 11.92 -35.55 -9.89
CA ASN A 279 11.20 -35.48 -11.17
C ASN A 279 9.68 -35.56 -10.96
N LEU A 280 9.22 -36.40 -10.02
CA LEU A 280 7.81 -36.48 -9.65
C LEU A 280 7.32 -35.17 -8.99
N ALA A 281 8.14 -34.54 -8.16
CA ALA A 281 7.86 -33.24 -7.59
C ALA A 281 7.77 -32.14 -8.68
N ALA A 282 8.69 -32.14 -9.64
CA ALA A 282 8.65 -31.21 -10.77
C ALA A 282 7.41 -31.44 -11.65
N LEU A 283 7.02 -32.69 -11.89
CA LEU A 283 5.78 -33.02 -12.59
C LEU A 283 4.56 -32.49 -11.83
N PHE A 284 4.46 -32.80 -10.54
CA PHE A 284 3.36 -32.29 -9.70
C PHE A 284 3.22 -30.78 -9.80
N LEU A 285 4.30 -30.04 -9.63
CA LEU A 285 4.28 -28.56 -9.68
C LEU A 285 3.92 -28.00 -11.05
N LYS A 286 4.14 -28.75 -12.11
CA LYS A 286 3.71 -28.38 -13.47
C LYS A 286 2.21 -28.56 -13.66
N ILE A 287 1.63 -29.63 -13.11
CA ILE A 287 0.19 -29.92 -13.20
C ILE A 287 -0.57 -29.11 -12.19
N ASN A 288 -0.10 -29.07 -10.94
CA ASN A 288 -0.74 -28.41 -9.81
C ASN A 288 0.17 -27.29 -9.28
N ASN A 289 -0.07 -26.09 -9.72
CA ASN A 289 0.65 -24.89 -9.29
C ASN A 289 -0.08 -24.08 -8.21
N ASN A 290 -0.96 -24.75 -7.44
CA ASN A 290 -1.77 -24.09 -6.41
C ASN A 290 -1.03 -23.85 -5.10
N TYR A 291 0.19 -24.34 -4.95
CA TYR A 291 0.94 -24.24 -3.71
C TYR A 291 2.02 -23.17 -3.77
N THR A 292 2.19 -22.49 -2.64
CA THR A 292 3.25 -21.49 -2.40
C THR A 292 3.85 -21.71 -1.03
N VAL A 293 5.17 -21.67 -0.91
CA VAL A 293 5.88 -21.75 0.37
C VAL A 293 6.73 -20.49 0.51
N CYS A 294 6.43 -19.70 1.53
CA CYS A 294 7.16 -18.48 1.87
C CYS A 294 7.30 -18.37 3.40
N ASN A 295 8.49 -18.04 3.88
CA ASN A 295 8.77 -17.91 5.31
C ASN A 295 8.38 -19.16 6.14
N LYS A 296 8.65 -20.35 5.61
CA LYS A 296 8.30 -21.65 6.20
C LYS A 296 6.78 -21.91 6.35
N ARG A 297 5.92 -21.06 5.83
CA ARG A 297 4.48 -21.29 5.75
C ARG A 297 4.12 -21.79 4.36
N MET A 298 3.39 -22.89 4.31
CA MET A 298 2.84 -23.45 3.07
C MET A 298 1.39 -23.02 2.94
N ARG A 299 1.02 -22.50 1.79
CA ARG A 299 -0.34 -22.08 1.46
C ARG A 299 -0.79 -22.68 0.14
N ARG A 300 -2.11 -22.93 0.09
CA ARG A 300 -2.79 -23.47 -1.09
C ARG A 300 -3.74 -22.41 -1.65
N TYR A 301 -3.63 -22.18 -2.96
CA TYR A 301 -4.54 -21.32 -3.71
C TYR A 301 -5.87 -22.01 -3.95
N LEU A 302 -6.97 -21.31 -3.69
CA LEU A 302 -8.34 -21.79 -3.88
C LEU A 302 -8.98 -21.21 -5.16
N PRO A 303 -9.99 -21.87 -5.74
CA PRO A 303 -10.77 -21.34 -6.87
C PRO A 303 -11.43 -20.01 -6.59
N SER A 304 -11.72 -19.72 -5.31
CA SER A 304 -12.24 -18.43 -4.83
C SER A 304 -11.26 -17.26 -4.96
N GLY A 305 -9.98 -17.55 -5.25
CA GLY A 305 -9.01 -16.50 -5.60
C GLY A 305 -8.09 -16.07 -4.48
N HIS A 306 -8.05 -16.78 -3.38
CA HIS A 306 -7.16 -16.51 -2.27
C HIS A 306 -6.41 -17.75 -1.81
N TYR A 307 -5.41 -17.56 -0.96
CA TYR A 307 -4.63 -18.63 -0.37
C TYR A 307 -5.06 -18.93 1.06
N VAL A 308 -5.09 -20.23 1.40
CA VAL A 308 -5.29 -20.69 2.77
C VAL A 308 -4.05 -21.43 3.27
N ASP A 309 -3.85 -21.48 4.57
CA ASP A 309 -2.77 -22.29 5.14
C ASP A 309 -3.01 -23.77 4.82
N ALA A 310 -1.96 -24.48 4.46
CA ALA A 310 -2.02 -25.90 4.11
C ALA A 310 -1.06 -26.70 5.01
N CYS A 311 -1.54 -27.87 5.43
CA CYS A 311 -0.70 -28.83 6.17
C CYS A 311 0.03 -29.79 5.24
N PRO A 312 1.09 -30.47 5.72
CA PRO A 312 1.82 -31.46 4.95
C PRO A 312 0.95 -32.57 4.37
N GLU A 313 -0.04 -33.01 5.11
CA GLU A 313 -0.97 -34.09 4.77
C GLU A 313 -1.87 -33.68 3.58
N THR A 314 -2.32 -32.44 3.55
CA THR A 314 -3.11 -31.89 2.43
C THR A 314 -2.29 -31.93 1.15
N LEU A 315 -1.00 -31.53 1.20
CA LEU A 315 -0.11 -31.57 0.04
C LEU A 315 0.15 -33.02 -0.40
N GLU A 316 0.35 -33.96 0.52
CA GLU A 316 0.55 -35.37 0.22
C GLU A 316 -0.68 -35.98 -0.48
N CYS A 317 -1.89 -35.68 -0.02
CA CYS A 317 -3.13 -36.07 -0.67
C CYS A 317 -3.23 -35.52 -2.10
N ASP A 318 -2.96 -34.20 -2.27
CA ASP A 318 -3.01 -33.59 -3.60
C ASP A 318 -1.93 -34.14 -4.54
N ILE A 319 -0.72 -34.45 -4.04
CA ILE A 319 0.33 -35.14 -4.81
C ILE A 319 -0.17 -36.51 -5.28
N SER A 320 -0.72 -37.29 -4.36
CA SER A 320 -1.22 -38.61 -4.68
C SER A 320 -2.32 -38.60 -5.75
N THR A 321 -3.34 -37.76 -5.53
CA THR A 321 -4.48 -37.59 -6.46
C THR A 321 -4.00 -37.10 -7.83
N THR A 322 -3.24 -36.03 -7.87
CA THR A 322 -2.78 -35.41 -9.12
C THR A 322 -1.90 -36.37 -9.94
N LEU A 323 -0.96 -37.05 -9.28
CA LEU A 323 -0.08 -38.00 -9.98
C LEU A 323 -0.83 -39.26 -10.43
N ASN A 324 -1.76 -39.76 -9.65
CA ASN A 324 -2.61 -40.90 -10.05
C ASN A 324 -3.44 -40.59 -11.29
N GLU A 325 -4.18 -39.49 -11.29
CA GLU A 325 -4.97 -39.04 -12.44
C GLU A 325 -4.12 -38.83 -13.68
N TYR A 326 -2.93 -38.26 -13.51
CA TYR A 326 -1.97 -38.12 -14.61
C TYR A 326 -1.54 -39.44 -15.21
N PHE A 327 -1.06 -40.37 -14.38
CA PHE A 327 -0.58 -41.66 -14.88
C PHE A 327 -1.71 -42.50 -15.45
N GLU A 328 -2.93 -42.44 -14.91
CA GLU A 328 -4.09 -43.07 -15.53
C GLU A 328 -4.39 -42.54 -16.92
N THR A 329 -4.33 -41.23 -17.09
CA THR A 329 -4.53 -40.61 -18.41
C THR A 329 -3.46 -41.04 -19.40
N CYS A 330 -2.20 -41.08 -18.98
CA CYS A 330 -1.11 -41.58 -19.81
C CYS A 330 -1.30 -43.07 -20.19
N LEU A 331 -1.67 -43.91 -19.23
CA LEU A 331 -1.90 -45.34 -19.47
C LEU A 331 -3.07 -45.56 -20.44
N ARG A 332 -4.14 -44.79 -20.35
CA ARG A 332 -5.27 -44.85 -21.31
C ARG A 332 -4.81 -44.47 -22.72
N LYS A 333 -4.05 -43.38 -22.88
CA LYS A 333 -3.52 -42.93 -24.18
C LYS A 333 -2.63 -44.02 -24.82
N ILE A 334 -1.66 -44.53 -24.05
CA ILE A 334 -0.74 -45.59 -24.54
C ILE A 334 -1.49 -46.88 -24.90
N ASN A 335 -2.54 -47.21 -24.14
CA ASN A 335 -3.35 -48.38 -24.42
C ASN A 335 -4.11 -48.24 -25.76
N VAL A 336 -4.62 -47.04 -26.06
CA VAL A 336 -5.26 -46.76 -27.36
C VAL A 336 -4.23 -46.83 -28.51
N GLU A 337 -3.05 -46.25 -28.35
CA GLU A 337 -1.97 -46.30 -29.32
C GLU A 337 -1.47 -47.77 -29.55
N ASN A 338 -1.50 -48.56 -28.50
CA ASN A 338 -1.08 -49.97 -28.55
C ASN A 338 -2.11 -50.91 -29.21
N GLN A 339 -3.34 -50.45 -29.49
CA GLN A 339 -4.33 -51.20 -30.26
C GLN A 339 -3.98 -51.28 -31.77
N ASN A 340 -3.27 -50.24 -32.29
CA ASN A 340 -2.84 -50.18 -33.69
C ASN A 340 -1.41 -49.63 -33.79
N PRO A 341 -0.38 -50.39 -33.33
CA PRO A 341 1.00 -49.92 -33.36
C PRO A 341 1.52 -49.91 -34.83
N LYS A 342 2.32 -48.86 -35.15
CA LYS A 342 2.89 -48.71 -36.51
C LYS A 342 3.91 -49.82 -36.87
N ASN A 343 4.60 -50.34 -35.85
CA ASN A 343 5.58 -51.43 -35.98
C ASN A 343 5.76 -52.16 -34.63
N GLU A 344 6.46 -53.29 -34.62
CA GLU A 344 6.74 -54.09 -33.43
C GLU A 344 7.59 -53.35 -32.39
N GLU A 345 8.49 -52.46 -32.84
CA GLU A 345 9.36 -51.68 -31.98
C GLU A 345 8.56 -50.66 -31.15
N GLU A 346 7.56 -50.02 -31.77
CA GLU A 346 6.62 -49.12 -31.09
C GLU A 346 5.77 -49.87 -30.06
N ALA A 347 5.28 -51.05 -30.41
CA ALA A 347 4.52 -51.90 -29.47
C ALA A 347 5.38 -52.32 -28.25
N LEU A 348 6.63 -52.70 -28.46
CA LEU A 348 7.57 -53.08 -27.39
C LEU A 348 7.88 -51.87 -26.49
N LYS A 349 8.10 -50.68 -27.08
CA LYS A 349 8.32 -49.41 -26.37
C LYS A 349 7.11 -49.02 -25.52
N ASN A 350 5.91 -49.08 -26.08
CA ASN A 350 4.67 -48.78 -25.40
C ASN A 350 4.40 -49.72 -24.22
N ASN A 351 4.65 -51.03 -24.38
CA ASN A 351 4.49 -52.00 -23.29
C ASN A 351 5.46 -51.69 -22.12
N LYS A 352 6.74 -51.44 -22.42
CA LYS A 352 7.73 -51.07 -21.40
C LYS A 352 7.34 -49.78 -20.68
N LEU A 353 6.77 -48.83 -21.41
CA LEU A 353 6.27 -47.56 -20.88
C LEU A 353 5.09 -47.77 -19.94
N MET A 354 4.13 -48.63 -20.35
CA MET A 354 2.99 -49.00 -19.51
C MET A 354 3.40 -49.64 -18.19
N GLU A 355 4.35 -50.57 -18.22
CA GLU A 355 4.87 -51.19 -17.00
C GLU A 355 5.54 -50.18 -16.07
N THR A 356 6.35 -49.29 -16.63
CA THR A 356 7.03 -48.26 -15.87
C THR A 356 6.04 -47.31 -15.19
N PHE A 357 5.02 -46.84 -15.93
CA PHE A 357 3.99 -45.97 -15.36
C PHE A 357 3.14 -46.63 -14.30
N LYS A 358 2.77 -47.92 -14.48
CA LYS A 358 2.07 -48.70 -13.44
C LYS A 358 2.91 -48.81 -12.16
N LYS A 359 4.23 -49.08 -12.28
CA LYS A 359 5.14 -49.14 -11.12
C LYS A 359 5.23 -47.79 -10.38
N ILE A 360 5.44 -46.68 -11.13
CA ILE A 360 5.52 -45.34 -10.55
C ILE A 360 4.19 -44.96 -9.89
N LYS A 361 3.06 -45.16 -10.57
CA LYS A 361 1.72 -44.91 -10.04
C LYS A 361 1.51 -45.59 -8.70
N ASN A 362 1.77 -46.92 -8.65
CA ASN A 362 1.61 -47.70 -7.44
C ASN A 362 2.54 -47.20 -6.30
N SER A 363 3.78 -46.82 -6.63
CA SER A 363 4.70 -46.27 -5.63
C SER A 363 4.24 -44.94 -5.05
N CYS A 364 3.55 -44.08 -5.81
CA CYS A 364 3.00 -42.82 -5.37
C CYS A 364 1.80 -42.93 -4.41
N GLN A 365 1.36 -44.17 -4.10
CA GLN A 365 0.35 -44.44 -3.08
C GLN A 365 0.96 -44.72 -1.68
N GLY A 366 2.26 -45.00 -1.61
CA GLY A 366 2.96 -45.28 -0.36
C GLY A 366 3.35 -44.02 0.41
N SER A 367 3.07 -43.99 1.73
CA SER A 367 3.33 -42.80 2.57
C SER A 367 4.78 -42.33 2.55
N SER A 368 5.75 -43.23 2.60
CA SER A 368 7.18 -42.88 2.55
C SER A 368 7.57 -42.18 1.25
N LYS A 369 7.01 -42.61 0.12
CA LYS A 369 7.23 -42.05 -1.22
C LYS A 369 6.59 -40.65 -1.31
N LEU A 370 5.37 -40.51 -0.82
CA LEU A 370 4.67 -39.25 -0.79
C LEU A 370 5.42 -38.21 0.06
N GLN A 371 5.94 -38.60 1.22
CA GLN A 371 6.75 -37.71 2.05
C GLN A 371 8.05 -37.26 1.36
N ALA A 372 8.70 -38.18 0.64
CA ALA A 372 9.90 -37.88 -0.13
C ALA A 372 9.61 -36.86 -1.26
N ILE A 373 8.53 -37.09 -2.05
CA ILE A 373 8.09 -36.18 -3.09
C ILE A 373 7.72 -34.84 -2.49
N ARG A 374 6.93 -34.80 -1.38
CA ARG A 374 6.57 -33.57 -0.67
C ARG A 374 7.79 -32.73 -0.28
N ARG A 375 8.84 -33.36 0.28
CA ARG A 375 10.09 -32.67 0.63
C ARG A 375 10.71 -31.98 -0.60
N CYS A 376 10.72 -32.67 -1.74
CA CYS A 376 11.21 -32.13 -3.01
C CYS A 376 10.33 -30.97 -3.51
N VAL A 377 8.99 -31.09 -3.42
CA VAL A 377 8.04 -30.05 -3.80
C VAL A 377 8.27 -28.79 -2.96
N VAL A 378 8.31 -28.94 -1.63
CA VAL A 378 8.54 -27.82 -0.72
C VAL A 378 9.88 -27.14 -0.98
N GLY A 379 10.96 -27.92 -1.21
CA GLY A 379 12.27 -27.38 -1.56
C GLY A 379 12.27 -26.54 -2.84
N GLN A 380 11.58 -27.01 -3.89
CA GLN A 380 11.42 -26.27 -5.14
C GLN A 380 10.58 -24.98 -4.93
N LEU A 381 9.48 -25.06 -4.17
CA LEU A 381 8.63 -23.92 -3.89
C LEU A 381 9.35 -22.83 -3.09
N ILE A 382 10.16 -23.20 -2.10
CA ILE A 382 10.99 -22.25 -1.33
C ILE A 382 11.93 -21.49 -2.27
N LYS A 383 12.59 -22.18 -3.20
CA LYS A 383 13.49 -21.57 -4.17
C LYS A 383 12.76 -20.61 -5.13
N LEU A 384 11.54 -20.97 -5.53
CA LEU A 384 10.76 -20.18 -6.50
C LEU A 384 10.12 -18.94 -5.88
N ASN A 385 9.80 -18.94 -4.59
CA ASN A 385 8.96 -17.94 -3.93
C ASN A 385 9.71 -17.09 -2.89
N GLN A 386 11.00 -16.82 -3.11
CA GLN A 386 11.85 -16.08 -2.16
C GLN A 386 11.35 -14.64 -1.93
N ASP A 387 10.73 -14.02 -2.92
CA ASP A 387 10.33 -12.60 -2.89
C ASP A 387 8.82 -12.38 -2.80
N VAL A 388 8.04 -13.40 -2.42
CA VAL A 388 6.58 -13.27 -2.29
C VAL A 388 6.20 -12.33 -1.14
N ARG A 389 5.42 -11.30 -1.46
CA ARG A 389 4.83 -10.39 -0.50
C ARG A 389 3.31 -10.59 -0.46
N TRP A 390 2.84 -11.09 0.67
CA TRP A 390 1.43 -11.36 0.90
C TRP A 390 0.62 -10.08 1.11
N ASP A 391 -0.63 -10.07 0.61
CA ASP A 391 -1.63 -9.02 0.83
C ASP A 391 -1.17 -7.60 0.47
N LYS A 392 -0.21 -7.46 -0.44
CA LYS A 392 0.39 -6.16 -0.83
C LYS A 392 -0.63 -5.20 -1.45
N ASN A 393 -1.60 -5.72 -2.19
CA ASN A 393 -2.63 -4.88 -2.81
C ASN A 393 -3.81 -4.70 -1.87
N GLY A 394 -3.75 -3.64 -1.05
CA GLY A 394 -4.80 -3.30 -0.09
C GLY A 394 -6.16 -2.94 -0.70
N ARG A 395 -6.25 -2.78 -2.04
CA ARG A 395 -7.51 -2.51 -2.75
C ARG A 395 -8.26 -3.78 -3.15
N LEU A 396 -7.66 -4.95 -3.03
CA LEU A 396 -8.33 -6.23 -3.26
C LEU A 396 -8.93 -6.75 -1.96
N PHE A 397 -10.17 -7.19 -2.02
CA PHE A 397 -10.88 -7.81 -0.90
C PHE A 397 -11.39 -9.18 -1.32
N ALA A 398 -10.90 -10.22 -0.67
CA ALA A 398 -11.32 -11.58 -0.92
C ALA A 398 -12.49 -11.96 -0.02
N PHE A 399 -13.54 -12.47 -0.63
CA PHE A 399 -14.62 -13.20 0.00
C PHE A 399 -14.36 -14.71 -0.09
N ASN A 400 -15.14 -15.50 0.59
CA ASN A 400 -15.04 -16.96 0.53
C ASN A 400 -15.21 -17.51 -0.90
N ASN A 401 -15.97 -16.83 -1.74
CA ASN A 401 -16.32 -17.29 -3.11
C ASN A 401 -15.71 -16.44 -4.23
N THR A 402 -15.18 -15.26 -3.99
CA THR A 402 -14.67 -14.36 -5.03
C THR A 402 -13.75 -13.28 -4.49
N VAL A 403 -13.12 -12.52 -5.38
CA VAL A 403 -12.32 -11.34 -5.05
C VAL A 403 -12.92 -10.08 -5.68
N MET A 404 -13.02 -9.02 -4.91
CA MET A 404 -13.49 -7.72 -5.38
C MET A 404 -12.36 -6.70 -5.40
N ASN A 405 -12.33 -5.85 -6.42
CA ASN A 405 -11.53 -4.65 -6.43
C ASN A 405 -12.33 -3.51 -5.79
N LEU A 406 -11.95 -3.08 -4.59
CA LEU A 406 -12.62 -2.04 -3.83
C LEU A 406 -12.50 -0.64 -4.45
N GLU A 407 -11.60 -0.42 -5.40
CA GLU A 407 -11.50 0.85 -6.13
C GLU A 407 -12.61 1.01 -7.17
N THR A 408 -12.97 -0.09 -7.82
CA THR A 408 -13.98 -0.10 -8.89
C THR A 408 -15.34 -0.66 -8.45
N GLY A 409 -15.39 -1.38 -7.32
CA GLY A 409 -16.56 -2.11 -6.86
C GLY A 409 -16.89 -3.34 -7.71
N ILE A 410 -15.98 -3.80 -8.56
CA ILE A 410 -16.20 -4.88 -9.51
C ILE A 410 -15.49 -6.15 -9.05
N ILE A 411 -16.15 -7.30 -9.26
CA ILE A 411 -15.55 -8.61 -9.07
C ILE A 411 -14.38 -8.77 -10.03
N LYS A 412 -13.22 -9.12 -9.51
CA LYS A 412 -12.00 -9.34 -10.27
C LYS A 412 -11.79 -10.83 -10.49
N THR A 413 -11.46 -11.22 -11.71
CA THR A 413 -10.83 -12.52 -11.92
C THR A 413 -9.47 -12.53 -11.20
N SER A 414 -9.39 -13.28 -10.11
CA SER A 414 -8.19 -13.34 -9.29
C SER A 414 -7.06 -14.09 -10.00
N SER A 415 -5.84 -13.66 -9.75
CA SER A 415 -4.61 -14.32 -10.17
C SER A 415 -3.88 -14.88 -8.95
N ARG A 416 -3.16 -15.98 -9.13
CA ARG A 416 -2.23 -16.48 -8.09
C ARG A 416 -1.19 -15.45 -7.70
N ASP A 417 -0.79 -14.58 -8.61
CA ASP A 417 0.20 -13.53 -8.42
C ASP A 417 -0.34 -12.34 -7.60
N ASP A 418 -1.63 -12.34 -7.25
CA ASP A 418 -2.20 -11.37 -6.31
C ASP A 418 -1.79 -11.66 -4.86
N TYR A 419 -1.36 -12.88 -4.56
CA TYR A 419 -0.89 -13.36 -3.25
C TYR A 419 -1.78 -12.94 -2.08
N ILE A 420 -3.09 -13.13 -2.23
CA ILE A 420 -4.07 -12.78 -1.21
C ILE A 420 -4.12 -13.91 -0.17
N SER A 421 -3.83 -13.62 1.10
CA SER A 421 -3.83 -14.61 2.18
C SER A 421 -4.84 -14.32 3.29
N ASN A 422 -5.38 -13.10 3.34
CA ASN A 422 -6.48 -12.75 4.19
C ASN A 422 -7.78 -12.73 3.37
N PHE A 423 -8.87 -13.16 3.98
CA PHE A 423 -10.18 -13.24 3.33
C PHE A 423 -11.32 -13.11 4.36
N SER A 424 -12.48 -12.75 3.86
CA SER A 424 -13.74 -12.77 4.60
C SER A 424 -14.38 -14.16 4.51
N ASP A 425 -14.90 -14.67 5.62
CA ASP A 425 -15.67 -15.92 5.64
C ASP A 425 -17.05 -15.76 4.97
N CYS A 426 -17.51 -14.51 4.77
CA CYS A 426 -18.76 -14.22 4.08
C CYS A 426 -18.66 -14.64 2.61
N LYS A 427 -19.79 -15.14 2.07
CA LYS A 427 -19.98 -15.26 0.62
C LYS A 427 -20.48 -13.93 0.08
N TYR A 428 -19.84 -13.45 -0.99
CA TYR A 428 -20.34 -12.28 -1.68
C TYR A 428 -21.62 -12.63 -2.46
N GLU A 429 -22.65 -11.83 -2.24
CA GLU A 429 -23.94 -11.87 -2.94
C GLU A 429 -24.34 -10.43 -3.31
N ASN A 430 -25.22 -10.29 -4.26
CA ASN A 430 -25.75 -8.99 -4.65
C ASN A 430 -26.45 -8.32 -3.46
N LYS A 431 -26.49 -7.00 -3.48
CA LYS A 431 -27.09 -6.18 -2.44
C LYS A 431 -28.56 -6.54 -2.24
N ASP A 432 -28.94 -6.88 -1.03
CA ASP A 432 -30.32 -6.97 -0.56
C ASP A 432 -30.71 -5.61 0.01
N GLU A 433 -31.55 -4.86 -0.71
CA GLU A 433 -31.95 -3.50 -0.33
C GLU A 433 -32.72 -3.48 1.00
N ALA A 434 -33.56 -4.48 1.28
CA ALA A 434 -34.34 -4.53 2.52
C ALA A 434 -33.44 -4.72 3.75
N LEU A 435 -32.45 -5.61 3.66
CA LEU A 435 -31.49 -5.84 4.73
C LEU A 435 -30.56 -4.65 4.95
N VAL A 436 -30.17 -3.99 3.87
CA VAL A 436 -29.34 -2.78 3.96
C VAL A 436 -30.12 -1.66 4.63
N GLU A 437 -31.41 -1.48 4.31
CA GLU A 437 -32.23 -0.47 4.95
C GLU A 437 -32.49 -0.79 6.43
N GLU A 438 -32.80 -2.06 6.77
CA GLU A 438 -32.91 -2.50 8.17
C GLU A 438 -31.64 -2.14 8.96
N LEU A 439 -30.46 -2.43 8.40
CA LEU A 439 -29.20 -2.12 9.08
C LEU A 439 -28.92 -0.61 9.17
N ASN A 440 -29.28 0.17 8.15
CA ASN A 440 -29.18 1.62 8.19
C ASN A 440 -30.02 2.23 9.32
N GLU A 441 -31.26 1.75 9.51
CA GLU A 441 -32.11 2.21 10.62
C GLU A 441 -31.51 1.85 11.99
N ILE A 442 -30.94 0.67 12.14
CA ILE A 442 -30.23 0.29 13.37
C ILE A 442 -29.03 1.22 13.60
N ILE A 443 -28.26 1.52 12.57
CA ILE A 443 -27.10 2.43 12.66
C ILE A 443 -27.56 3.86 12.99
N LYS A 444 -28.66 4.35 12.44
CA LYS A 444 -29.25 5.66 12.79
C LYS A 444 -29.65 5.70 14.26
N ASN A 445 -30.21 4.63 14.77
CA ASN A 445 -30.58 4.51 16.18
C ASN A 445 -29.36 4.51 17.10
N ILE A 446 -28.25 3.91 16.69
CA ILE A 446 -26.98 3.91 17.44
C ILE A 446 -26.35 5.31 17.38
N PHE A 447 -26.35 5.95 16.21
CA PHE A 447 -25.77 7.26 15.93
C PHE A 447 -26.85 8.23 15.45
N PRO A 448 -27.61 8.85 16.34
CA PRO A 448 -28.68 9.78 15.95
C PRO A 448 -28.17 11.06 15.28
N VAL A 449 -26.94 11.47 15.59
CA VAL A 449 -26.30 12.63 14.96
C VAL A 449 -25.68 12.20 13.62
N GLU A 450 -26.21 12.73 12.52
CA GLU A 450 -25.85 12.35 11.17
C GLU A 450 -24.37 12.56 10.84
N GLU A 451 -23.81 13.70 11.22
CA GLU A 451 -22.43 14.04 10.97
C GLU A 451 -21.45 13.07 11.68
N GLU A 452 -21.75 12.67 12.93
CA GLU A 452 -20.98 11.70 13.70
C GLU A 452 -21.12 10.29 13.08
N ARG A 453 -22.33 9.93 12.65
CA ARG A 453 -22.64 8.65 11.98
C ARG A 453 -21.86 8.50 10.69
N GLU A 454 -21.96 9.48 9.78
CA GLU A 454 -21.24 9.44 8.50
C GLU A 454 -19.73 9.43 8.69
N TYR A 455 -19.21 10.22 9.63
CA TYR A 455 -17.81 10.21 9.96
C TYR A 455 -17.34 8.83 10.44
N TYR A 456 -18.10 8.22 11.35
CA TYR A 456 -17.76 6.90 11.88
C TYR A 456 -17.80 5.81 10.81
N LEU A 457 -18.82 5.79 9.95
CA LEU A 457 -18.91 4.83 8.84
C LEU A 457 -17.78 5.01 7.83
N ASN A 458 -17.39 6.26 7.54
CA ASN A 458 -16.23 6.54 6.68
C ASN A 458 -14.94 5.98 7.27
N ILE A 459 -14.69 6.13 8.57
CA ILE A 459 -13.49 5.56 9.21
C ILE A 459 -13.58 4.02 9.25
N LEU A 460 -14.73 3.44 9.59
CA LEU A 460 -14.90 1.99 9.57
C LEU A 460 -14.63 1.38 8.19
N SER A 461 -15.00 2.10 7.12
CA SER A 461 -14.77 1.63 5.75
C SER A 461 -13.28 1.47 5.42
N THR A 462 -12.39 2.23 6.08
CA THR A 462 -10.94 2.08 5.89
C THR A 462 -10.42 0.74 6.42
N GLY A 463 -11.13 0.12 7.36
CA GLY A 463 -10.83 -1.22 7.85
C GLY A 463 -11.01 -2.33 6.81
N MET A 464 -11.67 -2.07 5.68
CA MET A 464 -11.70 -3.00 4.53
C MET A 464 -10.46 -2.86 3.64
N LEU A 465 -9.75 -1.76 3.75
CA LEU A 465 -8.60 -1.41 2.91
C LEU A 465 -7.28 -1.75 3.63
N GLY A 466 -6.29 -2.16 2.86
CA GLY A 466 -4.91 -2.25 3.34
C GLY A 466 -4.16 -0.92 3.20
N ILE A 467 -4.84 0.19 3.49
CA ILE A 467 -4.32 1.56 3.41
C ILE A 467 -4.39 2.15 4.82
N PRO A 468 -3.24 2.41 5.47
CA PRO A 468 -3.23 2.90 6.84
C PRO A 468 -3.83 4.31 6.92
N THR A 469 -4.47 4.60 8.06
CA THR A 469 -4.97 5.93 8.37
C THR A 469 -4.22 6.49 9.59
N PRO A 470 -3.93 7.79 9.65
CA PRO A 470 -3.26 8.40 10.80
C PRO A 470 -4.24 8.64 11.95
N ILE A 471 -5.25 7.78 12.11
CA ILE A 471 -6.33 7.95 13.08
C ILE A 471 -6.39 6.75 14.02
N PHE A 472 -6.41 7.01 15.32
CA PHE A 472 -6.74 6.07 16.38
C PHE A 472 -8.11 6.39 16.94
N VAL A 473 -9.05 5.46 16.84
CA VAL A 473 -10.45 5.67 17.23
C VAL A 473 -10.73 5.12 18.63
N ILE A 474 -11.30 5.94 19.47
CA ILE A 474 -11.84 5.56 20.78
C ILE A 474 -13.37 5.56 20.66
N SER A 475 -13.96 4.38 20.63
CA SER A 475 -15.41 4.18 20.66
C SER A 475 -15.88 4.14 22.11
N SER A 476 -16.41 5.26 22.61
CA SER A 476 -16.77 5.43 24.04
C SER A 476 -18.27 5.56 24.28
N GLY A 477 -18.74 5.17 25.47
CA GLY A 477 -20.12 5.33 25.90
C GLY A 477 -20.48 4.43 27.10
N SER A 478 -21.55 4.74 27.80
CA SER A 478 -21.93 4.17 29.11
C SER A 478 -22.26 2.66 29.15
N GLY A 479 -22.21 1.99 28.02
CA GLY A 479 -22.62 0.58 27.88
C GLY A 479 -23.99 0.41 27.25
N ARG A 480 -24.29 -0.80 26.73
CA ARG A 480 -25.57 -1.13 26.04
C ARG A 480 -25.94 -0.14 24.92
N ASN A 481 -24.99 0.37 24.22
CA ASN A 481 -25.10 1.48 23.25
C ASN A 481 -24.78 1.09 21.81
N GLY A 482 -24.70 -0.20 21.52
CA GLY A 482 -24.49 -0.71 20.15
C GLY A 482 -23.04 -0.83 19.70
N LYS A 483 -22.01 -0.39 20.49
CA LYS A 483 -20.57 -0.56 20.15
C LYS A 483 -20.26 -2.00 19.73
N GLY A 484 -20.52 -2.93 20.62
CA GLY A 484 -20.23 -4.35 20.40
C GLY A 484 -20.94 -4.93 19.18
N LEU A 485 -22.15 -4.46 18.84
CA LEU A 485 -22.87 -4.89 17.63
C LEU A 485 -22.13 -4.47 16.37
N ILE A 486 -21.83 -3.17 16.24
CA ILE A 486 -21.12 -2.65 15.06
C ILE A 486 -19.75 -3.31 14.86
N HIS A 487 -18.97 -3.43 15.95
CA HIS A 487 -17.64 -4.07 15.85
C HIS A 487 -17.73 -5.56 15.57
N THR A 488 -18.74 -6.26 16.10
CA THR A 488 -18.95 -7.69 15.81
C THR A 488 -19.33 -7.89 14.34
N LEU A 489 -20.24 -7.08 13.79
CA LEU A 489 -20.59 -7.13 12.38
C LEU A 489 -19.38 -6.86 11.47
N LEU A 490 -18.57 -5.87 11.84
CA LEU A 490 -17.35 -5.55 11.07
C LEU A 490 -16.33 -6.69 11.14
N ILE A 491 -16.05 -7.25 12.30
CA ILE A 491 -15.12 -8.38 12.45
C ILE A 491 -15.62 -9.62 11.70
N LYS A 492 -16.93 -9.91 11.75
CA LYS A 492 -17.51 -11.02 10.96
C LYS A 492 -17.35 -10.77 9.45
N LEU A 493 -17.64 -9.55 8.98
CA LEU A 493 -17.40 -9.17 7.60
C LEU A 493 -15.95 -9.34 7.19
N LEU A 494 -15.02 -8.87 8.01
CA LEU A 494 -13.61 -8.84 7.69
C LEU A 494 -12.94 -10.21 7.76
N GLY A 495 -13.48 -11.16 8.52
CA GLY A 495 -12.86 -12.47 8.68
C GLY A 495 -11.40 -12.34 9.11
N THR A 496 -10.47 -12.91 8.32
CA THR A 496 -9.04 -12.89 8.66
C THR A 496 -8.36 -11.53 8.47
N TYR A 497 -8.99 -10.55 7.82
CA TYR A 497 -8.50 -9.16 7.77
C TYR A 497 -8.64 -8.44 9.11
N GLY A 498 -9.60 -8.86 9.95
CA GLY A 498 -9.85 -8.32 11.28
C GLY A 498 -9.01 -9.01 12.35
N TYR A 499 -8.68 -8.29 13.42
CA TYR A 499 -7.99 -8.85 14.58
C TYR A 499 -8.46 -8.18 15.87
N LYS A 500 -8.90 -9.00 16.84
CA LYS A 500 -9.15 -8.55 18.21
C LYS A 500 -7.88 -8.70 19.01
N CYS A 501 -7.28 -7.58 19.38
CA CYS A 501 -6.00 -7.54 20.08
C CYS A 501 -6.20 -7.24 21.58
N GLN A 502 -5.27 -7.75 22.38
CA GLN A 502 -5.27 -7.45 23.82
C GLN A 502 -4.93 -5.97 24.05
N PRO A 503 -5.71 -5.22 24.85
CA PRO A 503 -5.50 -3.80 25.08
C PRO A 503 -4.20 -3.47 25.82
N ALA A 504 -3.62 -4.44 26.53
CA ALA A 504 -2.30 -4.29 27.18
C ALA A 504 -1.18 -3.83 26.21
N VAL A 505 -1.32 -4.14 24.92
CA VAL A 505 -0.37 -3.63 23.89
C VAL A 505 -0.35 -2.11 23.84
N LEU A 506 -1.49 -1.45 23.99
CA LEU A 506 -1.59 0.01 23.99
C LEU A 506 -1.08 0.65 25.29
N GLN A 507 -0.98 -0.14 26.37
CA GLN A 507 -0.60 0.32 27.72
C GLN A 507 0.87 0.07 28.05
N THR A 508 1.60 -0.53 27.09
CA THR A 508 3.04 -0.78 27.17
C THR A 508 3.77 -0.12 26.00
N GLU A 509 5.04 0.17 26.17
CA GLU A 509 5.87 0.63 25.05
C GLU A 509 6.16 -0.52 24.09
N MET A 510 6.15 -0.21 22.78
CA MET A 510 6.55 -1.17 21.77
C MET A 510 8.04 -1.42 21.84
N THR A 511 8.41 -2.61 22.30
CA THR A 511 9.81 -3.05 22.35
C THR A 511 10.10 -4.09 21.27
N SER A 512 11.37 -4.24 20.90
CA SER A 512 11.83 -5.29 19.98
C SER A 512 11.77 -6.72 20.56
N GLY A 513 11.30 -6.86 21.79
CA GLY A 513 11.11 -8.15 22.47
C GLY A 513 9.97 -9.00 21.86
N GLY A 514 9.86 -10.25 22.31
CA GLY A 514 8.77 -11.15 21.88
C GLY A 514 7.41 -10.61 22.28
N ASN A 515 6.59 -10.23 21.29
CA ASN A 515 5.20 -9.81 21.50
C ASN A 515 4.30 -10.45 20.45
N PRO A 516 3.74 -11.64 20.77
CA PRO A 516 2.86 -12.35 19.83
C PRO A 516 1.62 -11.56 19.42
N ALA A 517 1.06 -10.72 20.30
CA ALA A 517 -0.10 -9.90 20.00
C ALA A 517 0.20 -8.87 18.91
N VAL A 518 1.38 -8.23 18.96
CA VAL A 518 1.84 -7.33 17.90
C VAL A 518 2.17 -8.11 16.63
N ALA A 519 2.83 -9.26 16.73
CA ALA A 519 3.18 -10.09 15.57
C ALA A 519 1.94 -10.53 14.77
N ASN A 520 0.82 -10.79 15.46
CA ASN A 520 -0.44 -11.15 14.82
C ASN A 520 -1.17 -9.98 14.13
N MET A 521 -0.70 -8.74 14.29
CA MET A 521 -1.22 -7.58 13.54
C MET A 521 -0.72 -7.54 12.10
N ASN A 522 0.28 -8.36 11.76
CA ASN A 522 0.83 -8.39 10.41
C ASN A 522 -0.27 -8.68 9.36
N SER A 523 -0.37 -7.83 8.35
CA SER A 523 -1.36 -7.88 7.26
C SER A 523 -2.82 -7.74 7.73
N LYS A 524 -3.08 -7.27 8.97
CA LYS A 524 -4.42 -6.98 9.46
C LYS A 524 -4.84 -5.56 9.09
N ARG A 525 -6.04 -5.44 8.52
CA ARG A 525 -6.60 -4.16 8.05
C ARG A 525 -7.40 -3.43 9.13
N PHE A 526 -7.92 -4.18 10.09
CA PHE A 526 -8.69 -3.66 11.20
C PHE A 526 -8.25 -4.33 12.50
N VAL A 527 -7.84 -3.53 13.48
CA VAL A 527 -7.41 -4.00 14.78
C VAL A 527 -8.29 -3.37 15.86
N LEU A 528 -9.00 -4.20 16.59
CA LEU A 528 -9.89 -3.79 17.67
C LEU A 528 -9.30 -4.19 19.03
N PHE A 529 -9.18 -3.22 19.91
CA PHE A 529 -8.88 -3.40 21.32
C PHE A 529 -10.16 -3.22 22.14
N SER A 530 -10.36 -4.02 23.17
CA SER A 530 -11.58 -3.97 23.98
C SER A 530 -11.23 -3.95 25.45
N GLU A 531 -11.93 -3.09 26.22
CA GLU A 531 -11.89 -3.01 27.68
C GLU A 531 -10.45 -2.91 28.23
N PRO A 532 -9.79 -1.76 28.11
CA PRO A 532 -8.46 -1.54 28.65
C PRO A 532 -8.45 -1.52 30.17
N ASP A 533 -7.33 -1.87 30.78
CA ASP A 533 -7.08 -1.71 32.21
C ASP A 533 -7.07 -0.22 32.58
N LEU A 534 -8.06 0.23 33.34
CA LEU A 534 -8.21 1.64 33.72
C LEU A 534 -7.11 2.13 34.67
N SER A 535 -6.40 1.21 35.33
CA SER A 535 -5.27 1.56 36.20
C SER A 535 -4.03 1.98 35.42
N LYS A 536 -3.96 1.71 34.11
CA LYS A 536 -2.81 1.97 33.25
C LYS A 536 -3.18 2.90 32.11
N PRO A 537 -2.44 3.99 31.91
CA PRO A 537 -2.70 4.89 30.80
C PRO A 537 -2.30 4.27 29.46
N LEU A 538 -2.98 4.71 28.39
CA LEU A 538 -2.55 4.44 27.02
C LEU A 538 -1.22 5.13 26.75
N LYS A 539 -0.29 4.43 26.13
CA LYS A 539 1.00 4.96 25.69
C LYS A 539 0.87 5.63 24.34
N THR A 540 1.03 6.94 24.31
CA THR A 540 0.93 7.73 23.08
C THR A 540 2.00 7.36 22.05
N GLY A 541 3.21 6.99 22.49
CA GLY A 541 4.26 6.47 21.62
C GLY A 541 3.84 5.22 20.85
N THR A 542 3.14 4.30 21.51
CA THR A 542 2.59 3.10 20.86
C THR A 542 1.47 3.47 19.88
N ILE A 543 0.54 4.36 20.26
CA ILE A 543 -0.51 4.85 19.36
C ILE A 543 0.09 5.51 18.13
N ASN A 544 1.08 6.41 18.31
CA ASN A 544 1.76 7.09 17.21
C ASN A 544 2.46 6.12 16.26
N SER A 545 3.10 5.08 16.80
CA SER A 545 3.75 4.04 15.99
C SER A 545 2.75 3.23 15.18
N LEU A 546 1.62 2.84 15.78
CA LEU A 546 0.56 2.08 15.10
C LEU A 546 -0.16 2.91 14.03
N THR A 547 -0.30 4.22 14.22
CA THR A 547 -1.00 5.12 13.29
C THR A 547 -0.07 5.87 12.34
N SER A 548 1.21 5.50 12.26
CA SER A 548 2.13 6.05 11.27
C SER A 548 1.86 5.42 9.90
N CYS A 549 1.52 6.24 8.90
CA CYS A 549 1.22 5.77 7.55
C CYS A 549 2.48 5.28 6.82
N ASP A 550 3.65 5.83 7.16
CA ASP A 550 4.95 5.46 6.58
C ASP A 550 5.74 4.51 7.49
N GLY A 551 5.10 4.06 8.59
CA GLY A 551 5.75 3.30 9.64
C GLY A 551 5.86 1.82 9.32
N GLN A 552 7.02 1.27 9.67
CA GLN A 552 7.20 -0.17 9.78
C GLN A 552 6.92 -0.60 11.21
N ILE A 553 6.12 -1.66 11.36
CA ILE A 553 5.85 -2.28 12.65
C ILE A 553 6.75 -3.50 12.77
N ALA A 554 7.44 -3.61 13.89
CA ALA A 554 8.25 -4.77 14.24
C ALA A 554 7.55 -5.61 15.30
N GLY A 555 7.38 -6.89 15.04
CA GLY A 555 6.81 -7.84 15.99
C GLY A 555 7.52 -9.18 15.94
N ARG A 556 7.58 -9.86 17.08
CA ARG A 556 8.21 -11.17 17.21
C ARG A 556 7.24 -12.16 17.85
N ALA A 557 6.87 -13.20 17.12
CA ALA A 557 6.19 -14.35 17.71
C ALA A 557 7.16 -15.20 18.55
N LEU A 558 6.63 -16.02 19.43
CA LEU A 558 7.46 -16.94 20.23
C LEU A 558 8.25 -17.87 19.29
N TYR A 559 9.51 -18.08 19.62
CA TYR A 559 10.43 -18.94 18.86
C TYR A 559 10.64 -18.56 17.38
N SER A 560 10.35 -17.30 17.01
CA SER A 560 10.58 -16.80 15.65
C SER A 560 11.54 -15.60 15.62
N ASN A 561 12.05 -15.30 14.44
CA ASN A 561 12.82 -14.06 14.23
C ASN A 561 11.87 -12.84 14.26
N VAL A 562 12.44 -11.66 14.48
CA VAL A 562 11.70 -10.40 14.33
C VAL A 562 11.18 -10.30 12.90
N ASN A 563 9.89 -10.08 12.77
CA ASN A 563 9.25 -9.78 11.50
C ASN A 563 8.97 -8.29 11.44
N ILE A 564 9.30 -7.65 10.32
CA ILE A 564 9.06 -6.23 10.07
C ILE A 564 8.12 -6.14 8.87
N TRP A 565 7.02 -5.41 9.02
CA TRP A 565 6.06 -5.22 7.93
C TRP A 565 5.58 -3.77 7.84
N GLU A 566 5.12 -3.39 6.67
CA GLU A 566 4.50 -2.08 6.45
C GLU A 566 3.13 -2.03 7.11
N ASN A 567 2.83 -0.94 7.81
CA ASN A 567 1.54 -0.75 8.45
C ASN A 567 0.43 -0.69 7.39
N CYS A 568 -0.64 -1.43 7.59
CA CYS A 568 -1.82 -1.43 6.73
C CYS A 568 -3.14 -1.39 7.51
N GLY A 569 -3.08 -1.19 8.81
CA GLY A 569 -4.21 -1.31 9.73
C GLY A 569 -4.89 0.00 10.08
N SER A 570 -6.19 -0.09 10.38
CA SER A 570 -6.97 0.91 11.09
C SER A 570 -7.19 0.44 12.53
N TYR A 571 -6.98 1.31 13.52
CA TYR A 571 -6.87 0.93 14.92
C TYR A 571 -8.00 1.55 15.76
N PHE A 572 -8.72 0.70 16.48
CA PHE A 572 -9.89 1.06 17.28
C PHE A 572 -9.78 0.50 18.69
N ILE A 573 -10.22 1.27 19.67
CA ILE A 573 -10.48 0.78 21.02
C ILE A 573 -11.93 1.02 21.41
N GLU A 574 -12.59 0.01 21.96
CA GLU A 574 -13.91 0.15 22.56
C GLU A 574 -13.80 0.12 24.08
N CYS A 575 -14.48 1.04 24.74
CA CYS A 575 -14.48 1.13 26.19
C CYS A 575 -15.78 1.75 26.72
N ASN A 576 -16.18 1.34 27.92
CA ASN A 576 -17.28 2.00 28.63
C ASN A 576 -16.75 3.25 29.37
N VAL A 577 -15.64 3.09 30.05
CA VAL A 577 -14.92 4.19 30.68
C VAL A 577 -13.62 4.46 29.88
N LYS A 578 -13.38 5.70 29.54
CA LYS A 578 -12.18 6.06 28.77
C LYS A 578 -10.95 5.90 29.64
N PRO A 579 -9.91 5.17 29.15
CA PRO A 579 -8.66 5.02 29.89
C PRO A 579 -7.88 6.35 29.94
N GLY A 580 -7.02 6.52 30.95
CA GLY A 580 -6.07 7.62 30.95
C GLY A 580 -5.13 7.56 29.75
N VAL A 581 -4.58 8.70 29.35
CA VAL A 581 -3.52 8.80 28.32
C VAL A 581 -2.26 9.30 28.98
N SER A 582 -1.08 8.71 28.67
CA SER A 582 0.17 9.15 29.27
C SER A 582 0.43 10.64 28.96
N THR A 583 0.72 11.39 30.00
CA THR A 583 0.67 12.86 29.94
C THR A 583 1.92 13.50 29.31
N GLU A 584 3.03 12.77 29.18
CA GLU A 584 4.25 13.33 28.60
C GLU A 584 4.11 13.73 27.12
N GLU A 585 3.22 13.08 26.40
CA GLU A 585 3.05 13.24 24.94
C GLU A 585 1.62 13.63 24.52
N SER A 586 0.64 13.65 25.45
CA SER A 586 -0.76 14.00 25.14
C SER A 586 -0.94 15.40 24.57
N ASP A 587 -0.02 16.31 24.93
CA ASP A 587 0.01 17.69 24.44
C ASP A 587 0.70 17.87 23.09
N GLN A 588 1.26 16.83 22.50
CA GLN A 588 1.87 16.95 21.19
C GLN A 588 0.78 17.08 20.12
N ALA A 589 0.96 18.01 19.20
CA ALA A 589 0.05 18.20 18.07
C ALA A 589 -0.25 16.89 17.33
N ASN A 590 0.78 16.06 17.13
CA ASN A 590 0.67 14.75 16.47
C ASN A 590 -0.30 13.79 17.17
N THR A 591 -0.36 13.80 18.51
CA THR A 591 -1.28 12.94 19.28
C THR A 591 -2.72 13.44 19.15
N ARG A 592 -2.92 14.77 19.21
CA ARG A 592 -4.24 15.39 19.03
C ARG A 592 -4.82 15.21 17.64
N GLU A 593 -3.96 15.20 16.62
CA GLU A 593 -4.36 14.92 15.24
C GLU A 593 -4.75 13.48 15.01
N ARG A 594 -4.27 12.54 15.81
CA ARG A 594 -4.48 11.10 15.63
C ARG A 594 -5.63 10.53 16.43
N ILE A 595 -5.84 10.95 17.66
CA ILE A 595 -6.88 10.40 18.53
C ILE A 595 -8.24 11.03 18.22
N ARG A 596 -9.25 10.17 18.02
CA ARG A 596 -10.65 10.57 17.81
C ARG A 596 -11.56 9.83 18.79
N ASP A 597 -12.19 10.57 19.67
CA ASP A 597 -13.19 10.05 20.63
C ASP A 597 -14.59 10.11 20.02
N ILE A 598 -15.11 8.97 19.66
CA ILE A 598 -16.42 8.83 19.03
C ILE A 598 -17.47 8.42 20.08
N PRO A 599 -18.48 9.24 20.32
CA PRO A 599 -19.51 8.92 21.31
C PRO A 599 -20.56 7.97 20.76
N PHE A 600 -20.83 6.91 21.47
CA PHE A 600 -22.01 6.07 21.27
C PHE A 600 -23.11 6.55 22.23
N ARG A 601 -23.99 7.40 21.72
CA ARG A 601 -24.89 8.23 22.52
C ARG A 601 -26.15 7.52 22.97
N SER A 602 -26.71 6.61 22.16
CA SER A 602 -27.96 5.92 22.46
C SER A 602 -27.75 4.79 23.44
N SER A 603 -28.80 4.43 24.16
CA SER A 603 -28.83 3.31 25.12
C SER A 603 -29.95 2.34 24.77
N PHE A 604 -29.64 1.03 24.74
CA PHE A 604 -30.59 -0.04 24.38
C PHE A 604 -30.87 -0.90 25.60
N LEU A 605 -32.09 -0.79 26.15
CA LEU A 605 -32.51 -1.46 27.37
C LEU A 605 -33.57 -2.51 27.07
N ALA A 606 -33.61 -3.60 27.86
CA ALA A 606 -34.62 -4.64 27.71
C ALA A 606 -36.01 -4.13 28.17
N GLU A 607 -36.02 -3.39 29.26
CA GLU A 607 -37.21 -2.78 29.83
C GLU A 607 -36.87 -1.37 30.32
N SER A 608 -37.71 -0.38 30.04
CA SER A 608 -37.56 0.99 30.53
C SER A 608 -38.88 1.75 30.38
N ASP A 609 -39.24 2.51 31.38
CA ASP A 609 -40.28 3.55 31.36
C ASP A 609 -39.81 4.84 30.67
N ARG A 610 -38.54 4.90 30.29
CA ARG A 610 -37.88 6.04 29.72
C ARG A 610 -37.61 5.92 28.21
N TYR A 611 -38.23 4.96 27.53
CA TYR A 611 -38.08 4.85 26.07
C TYR A 611 -38.46 6.15 25.36
N GLY A 612 -37.63 6.53 24.38
CA GLY A 612 -37.75 7.79 23.63
C GLY A 612 -37.22 9.04 24.38
N LYS A 613 -36.82 8.93 25.66
CA LYS A 613 -36.17 10.02 26.42
C LYS A 613 -34.68 10.04 26.17
N ALA A 614 -34.03 11.13 26.54
CA ALA A 614 -32.58 11.28 26.41
C ALA A 614 -31.84 10.24 27.26
N SER A 615 -30.75 9.66 26.67
CA SER A 615 -29.79 8.83 27.37
C SER A 615 -28.75 9.72 28.09
N GLU A 616 -27.93 9.09 28.96
CA GLU A 616 -26.86 9.78 29.70
C GLU A 616 -25.80 10.38 28.75
N ASP A 617 -25.56 9.75 27.61
CA ASP A 617 -24.58 10.20 26.61
C ASP A 617 -25.19 11.16 25.54
N GLY A 618 -26.46 11.61 25.72
CA GLY A 618 -27.12 12.60 24.85
C GLY A 618 -27.73 12.02 23.56
N GLY A 619 -27.97 10.71 23.50
CA GLY A 619 -28.78 10.04 22.48
C GLY A 619 -30.18 9.69 23.01
N LEU A 620 -30.76 8.58 22.53
CA LEU A 620 -32.07 8.10 22.91
C LEU A 620 -31.98 6.78 23.70
N ILE A 621 -32.91 6.58 24.61
CA ILE A 621 -33.16 5.28 25.26
C ILE A 621 -34.13 4.52 24.35
N LEU A 622 -33.69 3.37 23.85
CA LEU A 622 -34.40 2.56 22.88
C LEU A 622 -34.53 1.08 23.39
N PRO A 623 -35.55 0.32 22.94
CA PRO A 623 -35.63 -1.07 23.27
C PRO A 623 -34.48 -1.87 22.66
N CYS A 624 -33.93 -2.83 23.42
CA CYS A 624 -32.95 -3.75 22.85
C CYS A 624 -33.66 -4.90 22.11
N ASN A 625 -33.06 -5.34 20.99
CA ASN A 625 -33.55 -6.52 20.28
C ASN A 625 -32.54 -7.68 20.46
N PRO A 626 -32.95 -8.77 21.17
CA PRO A 626 -32.07 -9.92 21.40
C PRO A 626 -31.60 -10.62 20.11
N LEU A 627 -32.38 -10.54 19.01
CA LEU A 627 -32.06 -11.16 17.74
C LEU A 627 -30.74 -10.66 17.19
N TYR A 628 -30.34 -9.39 17.45
CA TYR A 628 -29.10 -8.82 16.98
C TYR A 628 -27.85 -9.48 17.58
N LYS A 629 -27.99 -10.29 18.62
CA LYS A 629 -26.90 -11.06 19.21
C LYS A 629 -26.81 -12.49 18.67
N THR A 630 -27.77 -12.94 17.85
CA THR A 630 -27.75 -14.28 17.27
C THR A 630 -26.70 -14.37 16.15
N PRO A 631 -25.95 -15.48 16.06
CA PRO A 631 -24.95 -15.68 15.01
C PRO A 631 -25.57 -15.59 13.61
N GLU A 632 -26.76 -16.15 13.41
CA GLU A 632 -27.46 -16.20 12.11
C GLU A 632 -27.81 -14.80 11.61
N TRP A 633 -28.36 -13.96 12.49
CA TRP A 633 -28.67 -12.57 12.14
C TRP A 633 -27.38 -11.78 11.83
N GLN A 634 -26.35 -11.95 12.63
CA GLN A 634 -25.08 -11.25 12.44
C GLN A 634 -24.37 -11.66 11.15
N GLU A 635 -24.42 -12.94 10.76
CA GLU A 635 -23.86 -13.43 9.49
C GLU A 635 -24.59 -12.81 8.31
N LYS A 636 -25.94 -12.79 8.36
CA LYS A 636 -26.77 -12.17 7.34
C LYS A 636 -26.48 -10.67 7.19
N MET A 637 -26.34 -9.96 8.32
CA MET A 637 -26.11 -8.51 8.33
C MET A 637 -24.67 -8.10 8.01
N ALA A 638 -23.69 -8.98 8.17
CA ALA A 638 -22.30 -8.68 7.85
C ALA A 638 -22.12 -8.30 6.37
N LEU A 639 -22.78 -9.00 5.44
CA LEU A 639 -22.74 -8.66 4.02
C LEU A 639 -23.48 -7.34 3.73
N SER A 640 -24.63 -7.11 4.38
CA SER A 640 -25.31 -5.81 4.26
C SER A 640 -24.46 -4.65 4.73
N PHE A 641 -23.66 -4.88 5.78
CA PHE A 641 -22.70 -3.89 6.27
C PHE A 641 -21.59 -3.62 5.24
N PHE A 642 -21.12 -4.64 4.52
CA PHE A 642 -20.21 -4.46 3.41
C PHE A 642 -20.79 -3.49 2.37
N HIS A 643 -22.05 -3.67 1.97
CA HIS A 643 -22.69 -2.81 0.97
C HIS A 643 -22.87 -1.36 1.45
N ILE A 644 -23.01 -1.15 2.76
CA ILE A 644 -23.04 0.20 3.36
C ILE A 644 -21.64 0.83 3.34
N LEU A 645 -20.59 0.06 3.60
CA LEU A 645 -19.22 0.56 3.71
C LEU A 645 -18.52 0.71 2.36
N LEU A 646 -18.86 -0.10 1.35
CA LEU A 646 -18.18 -0.12 0.05
C LEU A 646 -18.13 1.25 -0.65
N PRO A 647 -19.25 2.01 -0.79
CA PRO A 647 -19.20 3.33 -1.44
C PRO A 647 -18.24 4.29 -0.72
N ARG A 648 -18.15 4.20 0.61
CA ARG A 648 -17.29 5.02 1.46
C ARG A 648 -15.81 4.64 1.30
N ALA A 649 -15.51 3.35 1.22
CA ALA A 649 -14.18 2.85 0.90
C ALA A 649 -13.72 3.31 -0.48
N MET A 650 -14.59 3.24 -1.49
CA MET A 650 -14.33 3.75 -2.85
C MET A 650 -14.05 5.26 -2.84
N ALA A 651 -14.81 6.03 -2.08
CA ALA A 651 -14.60 7.48 -1.92
C ALA A 651 -13.24 7.76 -1.24
N PHE A 652 -12.91 7.03 -0.18
CA PHE A 652 -11.63 7.18 0.52
C PHE A 652 -10.43 6.84 -0.38
N ILE A 653 -10.50 5.80 -1.21
CA ILE A 653 -9.42 5.48 -2.17
C ILE A 653 -9.11 6.66 -3.09
N LYS A 654 -10.14 7.41 -3.50
CA LYS A 654 -10.00 8.56 -4.41
C LYS A 654 -9.46 9.81 -3.71
N THR A 655 -9.94 10.08 -2.50
CA THR A 655 -9.65 11.32 -1.79
C THR A 655 -8.47 11.23 -0.83
N GLN A 656 -8.20 10.02 -0.31
CA GLN A 656 -7.21 9.75 0.77
C GLN A 656 -7.45 10.62 2.03
N HIS A 657 -8.67 11.15 2.19
CA HIS A 657 -8.99 12.09 3.26
C HIS A 657 -10.41 11.85 3.79
N ILE A 658 -10.55 11.92 5.12
CA ILE A 658 -11.83 11.91 5.84
C ILE A 658 -11.91 13.19 6.65
N LYS A 659 -12.85 14.08 6.33
CA LYS A 659 -13.06 15.32 7.09
C LYS A 659 -13.62 14.97 8.46
N THR A 660 -12.91 15.38 9.52
CA THR A 660 -13.36 15.18 10.90
C THR A 660 -14.34 16.30 11.30
N PRO A 661 -15.53 15.97 11.85
CA PRO A 661 -16.45 16.96 12.40
C PRO A 661 -15.84 17.77 13.55
N GLU A 662 -16.24 19.03 13.66
CA GLU A 662 -15.76 19.88 14.77
C GLU A 662 -16.19 19.36 16.13
N SER A 663 -17.39 18.78 16.24
CA SER A 663 -17.88 18.12 17.45
C SER A 663 -16.95 17.04 17.95
N ILE A 664 -16.42 16.20 17.03
CA ILE A 664 -15.47 15.13 17.33
C ILE A 664 -14.09 15.68 17.69
N ILE A 665 -13.62 16.71 16.97
CA ILE A 665 -12.35 17.38 17.29
C ILE A 665 -12.41 17.97 18.70
N LYS A 666 -13.47 18.70 19.01
CA LYS A 666 -13.69 19.31 20.33
C LYS A 666 -13.71 18.25 21.42
N ARG A 667 -14.54 17.21 21.25
CA ARG A 667 -14.66 16.11 22.22
C ARG A 667 -13.33 15.38 22.43
N SER A 668 -12.57 15.13 21.36
CA SER A 668 -11.26 14.46 21.44
C SER A 668 -10.24 15.33 22.18
N ASN A 669 -10.26 16.65 21.95
CA ASN A 669 -9.41 17.59 22.67
C ASN A 669 -9.79 17.69 24.15
N GLU A 670 -11.08 17.76 24.47
CA GLU A 670 -11.58 17.75 25.85
C GLU A 670 -11.14 16.49 26.59
N TYR A 671 -11.25 15.30 25.96
CA TYR A 671 -10.75 14.05 26.52
C TYR A 671 -9.23 14.08 26.80
N LEU A 672 -8.43 14.60 25.86
CA LEU A 672 -6.98 14.70 26.05
C LEU A 672 -6.61 15.77 27.10
N ASP A 673 -7.38 16.86 27.17
CA ASP A 673 -7.20 17.90 28.18
C ASP A 673 -7.57 17.41 29.58
N THR A 674 -8.65 16.63 29.72
CA THR A 674 -9.04 16.05 31.03
C THR A 674 -8.00 15.07 31.57
N ASN A 675 -7.23 14.43 30.72
CA ASN A 675 -6.10 13.57 31.12
C ASN A 675 -4.87 14.37 31.59
N ASN A 676 -4.82 15.66 31.35
CA ASN A 676 -3.77 16.52 31.87
C ASN A 676 -4.17 17.12 33.23
N ILE A 677 -4.10 16.29 34.26
CA ILE A 677 -4.48 16.63 35.66
C ILE A 677 -3.92 17.99 36.07
N PHE A 678 -2.64 18.29 35.76
CA PHE A 678 -2.05 19.56 36.07
C PHE A 678 -2.68 20.72 35.28
N LEU A 679 -2.86 20.62 33.97
CA LEU A 679 -3.45 21.70 33.18
C LEU A 679 -4.93 21.93 33.53
N ASN A 680 -5.67 20.90 33.86
CA ASN A 680 -7.03 21.02 34.36
C ASN A 680 -7.06 21.75 35.67
N TRP A 681 -6.31 21.29 36.67
CA TRP A 681 -6.18 21.97 37.94
C TRP A 681 -5.74 23.42 37.71
N PHE A 682 -4.77 23.64 36.80
CA PHE A 682 -4.29 24.98 36.48
C PHE A 682 -5.40 25.86 35.88
N LYS A 683 -6.13 25.42 34.89
CA LYS A 683 -7.24 26.15 34.25
C LYS A 683 -8.40 26.45 35.22
N THR A 684 -8.65 25.55 36.16
CA THR A 684 -9.67 25.72 37.17
C THR A 684 -9.27 26.78 38.19
N ASN A 685 -8.03 26.80 38.62
CA ASN A 685 -7.58 27.67 39.72
C ASN A 685 -6.91 28.97 39.25
N PHE A 686 -6.49 29.06 37.98
CA PHE A 686 -5.75 30.19 37.44
C PHE A 686 -6.36 30.70 36.14
N GLN A 687 -6.32 32.00 35.96
CA GLN A 687 -6.74 32.69 34.75
C GLN A 687 -5.51 33.29 34.05
N GLU A 688 -5.43 33.16 32.75
CA GLU A 688 -4.40 33.81 31.94
C GLU A 688 -4.72 35.33 31.87
N LEU A 689 -3.68 36.13 32.04
CA LEU A 689 -3.81 37.60 31.89
C LEU A 689 -3.94 37.97 30.41
N THR A 690 -4.79 38.90 30.10
CA THR A 690 -4.91 39.47 28.76
C THR A 690 -3.66 40.28 28.39
N LYS A 691 -3.45 40.53 27.08
CA LYS A 691 -2.31 41.33 26.60
C LYS A 691 -2.28 42.75 27.21
N ASP A 692 -3.43 43.31 27.53
CA ASP A 692 -3.55 44.67 28.09
C ASP A 692 -3.27 44.68 29.59
N GLU A 693 -3.71 43.69 30.34
CA GLU A 693 -3.33 43.48 31.75
C GLU A 693 -1.82 43.27 31.87
N VAL A 694 -1.19 42.61 30.92
CA VAL A 694 0.27 42.45 30.88
C VAL A 694 1.03 43.74 30.58
N LYS A 695 0.48 44.60 29.74
CA LYS A 695 1.08 45.95 29.46
C LYS A 695 1.02 46.87 30.69
N LEU A 696 -0.09 46.81 31.42
CA LEU A 696 -0.25 47.52 32.68
C LEU A 696 0.74 46.98 33.74
N SER A 697 0.97 45.68 33.80
CA SER A 697 1.88 45.06 34.76
C SER A 697 3.37 45.36 34.56
N LYS A 698 3.76 45.95 33.44
CA LYS A 698 5.15 46.42 33.22
C LYS A 698 5.47 47.74 33.94
N LYS A 699 4.47 48.47 34.37
CA LYS A 699 4.63 49.75 35.07
C LYS A 699 4.37 49.67 36.56
N GLU A 700 3.54 48.73 37.00
CA GLU A 700 3.21 48.47 38.41
C GLU A 700 3.27 46.98 38.68
N VAL A 701 3.91 46.58 39.79
CA VAL A 701 4.00 45.19 40.21
C VAL A 701 2.62 44.67 40.51
N THR A 702 2.08 43.83 39.67
CA THR A 702 0.75 43.26 39.91
C THR A 702 0.77 42.29 41.08
N PRO A 703 -0.14 42.47 42.05
CA PRO A 703 -0.25 41.61 43.22
C PRO A 703 -0.61 40.14 42.91
N ASN A 704 -0.87 39.84 41.66
CA ASN A 704 -1.45 38.56 41.23
C ASN A 704 -0.48 37.60 40.50
N ALA A 705 0.82 37.95 40.44
CA ALA A 705 1.79 37.03 39.80
C ALA A 705 2.25 35.93 40.77
N ILE A 706 2.25 34.66 40.31
CA ILE A 706 2.68 33.51 41.14
C ILE A 706 4.04 32.99 40.70
N LYS A 707 4.88 32.63 41.66
CA LYS A 707 6.16 31.95 41.40
C LYS A 707 5.90 30.50 40.96
N LEU A 708 6.70 30.01 40.02
CA LEU A 708 6.61 28.65 39.53
C LEU A 708 6.79 27.61 40.64
N GLY A 709 7.71 27.82 41.58
CA GLY A 709 7.88 26.95 42.73
C GLY A 709 6.66 26.91 43.66
N THR A 710 6.02 28.05 43.85
CA THR A 710 4.77 28.18 44.63
C THR A 710 3.59 27.55 43.89
N LEU A 711 3.50 27.75 42.58
CA LEU A 711 2.49 27.11 41.75
C LEU A 711 2.60 25.58 41.86
N TYR A 712 3.82 25.04 41.77
CA TYR A 712 4.01 23.59 41.91
C TYR A 712 3.65 23.09 43.32
N ALA A 713 4.03 23.80 44.35
CA ALA A 713 3.67 23.43 45.73
C ALA A 713 2.15 23.47 45.98
N LEU A 714 1.43 24.47 45.40
CA LEU A 714 -0.04 24.48 45.44
C LEU A 714 -0.65 23.29 44.71
N PHE A 715 -0.08 22.94 43.59
CA PHE A 715 -0.53 21.76 42.84
C PHE A 715 -0.26 20.46 43.62
N GLU A 716 0.93 20.28 44.14
CA GLU A 716 1.35 19.12 44.92
C GLU A 716 0.48 18.90 46.18
N ASN A 717 -0.03 19.97 46.78
CA ASN A 717 -0.95 19.92 47.94
C ASN A 717 -2.44 19.90 47.52
N SER A 718 -2.76 19.78 46.26
CA SER A 718 -4.16 19.76 45.77
C SER A 718 -4.75 18.35 45.73
N ALA A 719 -6.08 18.24 45.89
CA ALA A 719 -6.82 17.00 45.70
C ALA A 719 -6.59 16.40 44.30
N ALA A 720 -6.35 17.25 43.30
CA ALA A 720 -6.03 16.80 41.94
C ALA A 720 -4.70 16.03 41.90
N PHE A 721 -3.67 16.44 42.63
CA PHE A 721 -2.43 15.71 42.71
C PHE A 721 -2.55 14.44 43.58
N GLU A 722 -3.32 14.49 44.65
CA GLU A 722 -3.58 13.34 45.51
C GLU A 722 -4.31 12.22 44.77
N SER A 723 -5.31 12.57 43.96
CA SER A 723 -6.12 11.63 43.15
C SER A 723 -5.39 11.09 41.91
N ALA A 724 -4.20 11.60 41.59
CA ALA A 724 -3.46 11.17 40.42
C ALA A 724 -2.90 9.75 40.57
N THR A 725 -3.23 8.89 39.62
CA THR A 725 -2.80 7.48 39.58
C THR A 725 -1.32 7.33 39.20
N ASN A 726 -0.74 8.31 38.46
CA ASN A 726 0.67 8.31 38.06
C ASN A 726 1.35 9.62 38.44
N LYS A 727 1.95 9.64 39.65
CA LYS A 727 2.64 10.83 40.17
C LYS A 727 4.01 11.07 39.51
N ASP A 728 4.60 10.06 38.88
CA ASP A 728 5.89 10.18 38.20
C ASP A 728 5.82 11.14 36.99
N ASP A 729 4.66 11.23 36.35
CA ASP A 729 4.39 12.17 35.25
C ASP A 729 4.05 13.60 35.71
N LEU A 730 3.98 13.83 37.01
CA LEU A 730 3.65 15.11 37.64
C LEU A 730 4.81 15.74 38.39
N THR A 731 6.04 15.31 38.09
CA THR A 731 7.25 15.91 38.65
C THR A 731 7.34 17.41 38.29
N LYS A 732 7.99 18.17 39.14
CA LYS A 732 8.19 19.60 38.94
C LYS A 732 8.72 19.99 37.57
N LYS A 733 9.65 19.18 37.04
CA LYS A 733 10.24 19.35 35.70
C LYS A 733 9.21 19.16 34.59
N GLN A 734 8.36 18.16 34.71
CA GLN A 734 7.33 17.83 33.71
C GLN A 734 6.19 18.85 33.76
N VAL A 735 5.72 19.23 34.97
CA VAL A 735 4.73 20.28 35.16
C VAL A 735 5.20 21.59 34.51
N TYR A 736 6.48 21.96 34.71
CA TYR A 736 7.05 23.16 34.09
C TYR A 736 7.10 23.04 32.55
N LYS A 737 7.44 21.89 32.01
CA LYS A 737 7.43 21.66 30.56
C LYS A 737 6.01 21.81 29.99
N LYS A 738 4.99 21.24 30.68
CA LYS A 738 3.59 21.35 30.29
C LYS A 738 3.10 22.78 30.29
N LEU A 739 3.38 23.51 31.37
CA LEU A 739 3.01 24.91 31.52
C LEU A 739 3.68 25.79 30.45
N SER A 740 4.96 25.57 30.20
CA SER A 740 5.73 26.26 29.15
C SER A 740 5.11 26.08 27.77
N LYS A 741 4.67 24.88 27.48
CA LYS A 741 4.02 24.56 26.19
C LYS A 741 2.63 25.20 26.10
N HIS A 742 1.87 25.18 27.16
CA HIS A 742 0.51 25.75 27.20
C HIS A 742 0.52 27.30 27.04
N LEU A 743 1.44 27.97 27.67
CA LEU A 743 1.56 29.44 27.63
C LEU A 743 2.29 29.99 26.38
N GLY A 744 2.85 29.13 25.55
CA GLY A 744 3.40 29.44 24.21
C GLY A 744 4.72 30.21 24.21
N LYS A 745 5.05 30.85 23.07
CA LYS A 745 6.36 31.51 22.80
C LYS A 745 6.76 32.69 23.71
N GLY A 746 5.88 33.15 24.56
CA GLY A 746 6.18 34.19 25.58
C GLY A 746 6.85 33.63 26.83
N PHE A 747 6.92 32.32 26.94
CA PHE A 747 7.44 31.60 28.08
C PHE A 747 8.95 31.42 27.96
N TYR A 748 9.73 31.94 28.88
CA TYR A 748 11.19 31.89 28.86
C TYR A 748 11.70 30.44 29.09
N SER A 749 12.21 29.78 28.09
CA SER A 749 13.12 28.64 28.25
C SER A 749 14.51 29.15 28.63
N GLY A 750 15.07 28.58 29.67
CA GLY A 750 16.21 29.07 30.49
C GLY A 750 17.57 29.24 29.83
N GLU A 751 17.72 29.69 28.59
CA GLU A 751 19.03 29.90 27.96
C GLU A 751 19.51 31.38 27.90
N LYS A 752 18.65 32.36 28.18
CA LYS A 752 19.12 33.75 28.37
C LYS A 752 18.59 34.32 29.67
N LYS A 753 19.41 34.20 30.73
CA LYS A 753 19.20 34.80 32.02
C LYS A 753 19.11 36.32 31.88
N LYS A 754 17.93 36.87 31.65
CA LYS A 754 17.65 38.28 32.02
C LYS A 754 17.09 38.26 33.41
N THR A 755 17.83 38.85 34.33
CA THR A 755 17.42 39.12 35.70
C THR A 755 16.28 40.11 35.65
N CYS A 756 15.04 39.65 35.75
CA CYS A 756 13.93 40.55 36.10
C CYS A 756 13.81 40.55 37.61
N ILE A 757 14.11 41.65 38.22
CA ILE A 757 13.77 41.92 39.62
C ILE A 757 12.30 42.31 39.61
N LEU A 758 11.42 41.35 39.94
CA LEU A 758 10.03 41.64 40.28
C LEU A 758 9.80 41.25 41.73
N PRO A 759 9.06 42.08 42.51
CA PRO A 759 8.75 41.76 43.89
C PRO A 759 7.88 40.50 43.96
N ASN A 760 8.10 39.73 44.99
CA ASN A 760 7.41 38.50 45.33
C ASN A 760 5.95 38.76 45.64
N LEU A 761 5.03 38.23 44.86
CA LEU A 761 3.62 38.20 45.22
C LEU A 761 3.13 36.75 45.29
N ILE A 762 2.61 36.43 46.45
CA ILE A 762 1.97 35.16 46.76
C ILE A 762 0.46 35.42 46.76
N CYS A 763 -0.27 34.64 45.97
CA CYS A 763 -1.71 34.58 46.14
C CYS A 763 -2.05 33.83 47.43
N GLY A 764 -2.60 34.52 48.33
CA GLY A 764 -3.19 34.09 49.58
C GLY A 764 -3.61 35.31 50.35
N GLU A 765 -4.62 35.24 51.18
CA GLU A 765 -5.31 36.33 51.86
C GLU A 765 -4.47 37.25 52.77
N GLN A 766 -3.18 37.03 52.87
CA GLN A 766 -2.28 37.93 53.61
C GLN A 766 -0.94 38.02 52.82
N GLY A 767 -0.73 39.11 52.15
CA GLY A 767 0.50 39.51 51.50
C GLY A 767 1.64 39.67 52.50
N VAL A 768 2.65 38.80 52.41
CA VAL A 768 3.93 38.96 53.09
C VAL A 768 5.03 39.18 52.06
N LEU A 769 5.61 40.39 52.04
CA LEU A 769 6.80 40.73 51.28
C LEU A 769 8.04 40.04 51.89
N ILE A 770 8.63 39.08 51.16
CA ILE A 770 9.94 38.58 51.52
C ILE A 770 10.93 38.96 50.43
N GLN A 771 11.77 39.93 50.72
CA GLN A 771 12.96 40.28 49.94
C GLN A 771 14.05 39.22 50.18
N LYS A 772 14.35 38.35 49.17
CA LYS A 772 15.66 37.71 49.10
C LYS A 772 16.02 37.50 47.61
N GLN A 773 17.23 37.99 47.28
CA GLN A 773 17.84 37.84 45.99
C GLN A 773 18.06 36.36 45.68
N ARG A 774 17.21 35.76 44.90
CA ARG A 774 17.46 34.48 44.21
C ARG A 774 16.90 34.58 42.78
N LYS A 775 17.59 33.96 41.78
CA LYS A 775 17.18 33.93 40.40
C LYS A 775 15.83 33.22 40.28
N TYR A 776 14.79 33.95 39.92
CA TYR A 776 13.45 33.41 39.79
C TYR A 776 12.96 33.51 38.33
N VAL A 777 12.33 32.45 37.85
CA VAL A 777 11.53 32.51 36.62
C VAL A 777 10.14 32.98 37.03
N ILE A 778 9.71 34.13 36.53
CA ILE A 778 8.40 34.71 36.81
C ILE A 778 7.57 34.66 35.55
N TYR A 779 6.34 34.20 35.71
CA TYR A 779 5.36 34.15 34.63
C TYR A 779 4.37 35.31 34.81
N PRO A 780 4.50 36.41 34.04
CA PRO A 780 3.71 37.64 34.25
C PRO A 780 2.28 37.51 33.75
N TYR A 781 1.85 36.33 33.29
CA TYR A 781 0.57 36.18 32.61
C TYR A 781 -0.47 35.36 33.37
N ILE A 782 -0.26 35.08 34.66
CA ILE A 782 -1.13 34.22 35.45
C ILE A 782 -1.60 34.89 36.69
N LYS A 783 -2.90 34.92 36.95
CA LYS A 783 -3.52 35.30 38.22
C LYS A 783 -4.45 34.18 38.73
N LYS A 784 -4.64 34.08 40.04
CA LYS A 784 -5.58 33.15 40.65
C LYS A 784 -7.01 33.54 40.23
N ARG A 785 -7.82 32.57 39.89
CA ARG A 785 -9.23 32.76 39.60
C ARG A 785 -9.96 33.00 40.94
N ILE A 786 -10.72 34.06 41.07
CA ILE A 786 -11.64 34.27 42.18
C ILE A 786 -12.90 33.49 41.76
N ILE A 787 -13.26 32.48 42.51
CA ILE A 787 -14.57 31.82 42.42
C ILE A 787 -15.43 32.65 43.35
N ASP A 788 -16.36 33.46 42.80
CA ASP A 788 -17.42 34.06 43.60
C ASP A 788 -18.29 32.89 44.07
N GLU A 789 -18.19 32.53 45.34
CA GLU A 789 -19.18 31.72 46.03
C GLU A 789 -20.43 32.61 46.15
N GLU A 790 -21.39 32.47 45.23
CA GLU A 790 -22.74 32.88 45.46
C GLU A 790 -23.30 32.03 46.61
N TYR A 791 -23.37 32.62 47.78
CA TYR A 791 -24.23 32.08 48.85
C TYR A 791 -25.68 32.31 48.42
N ASP A 792 -26.36 31.27 48.00
CA ASP A 792 -27.79 31.19 48.01
C ASP A 792 -28.26 31.13 49.47
N ASP A 793 -28.94 32.19 49.95
CA ASP A 793 -29.76 32.17 51.15
C ASP A 793 -31.05 31.35 50.96
#